data_669e89ce47488ca197519c231534fb82
#
_entry.id   669e89ce47488ca197519c231534fb82
#
_cell.length_a   1.000
_cell.length_b   1.000
_cell.length_c   1.000
_cell.angle_alpha   90.00
_cell.angle_beta   90.00
_cell.angle_gamma   90.00
#
_symmetry.space_group_name_H-M   'P 1'
#
loop_
_entity.id
_entity.type
_entity.pdbx_description
1 polymer ?
#
loop_
_entity_poly.entity_id
_entity_poly.type
_entity_poly.pdbx_seq_one_letter_code
_entity_poly.pdbx_strand_id
1 'polypeptide(L)'
;MIPLRAKSWLTAILALCVFTGAIWITLDHTRSTTSDLPTLAPELGKPPAKVQTPAPPESVQTPTAEVFSNRVVEYHMDVKLVDGNVLEGTQTLTWTHPGKKTVSELYFHLYPNAFSSTDTTFMKESGGKLRGDVMPTDGYGSKNITEMKTEDGLSLLHRMQYVQPDDGNMKDKTLIKVRLPKPVKGGETITLHTRFEVKLPKIFARMGTAENFVMAGQWFPKLSVYEPAGTRGRTAEGWNLHQYHGNSEFYADFGIYSVRIRVPETYKVAATGFPTKQAVIKNGEKIYQFYADDVHDFAWAASPDFVYAEEPFSAPNVPGVRIKLYLDPAHQDLKERYFYAAKAALSNYSKWFGPYPYSTLSIVVPPKTGNGAGGMEYPTLVTAFGADDTTPGYDLERTVVHEIGHQYFYGMVASNEFEEAWLDEGFTSYAEDKLMEQEYGLIPNLPVQSGLITSPASLTQESWKFDSQNHYAANVYTRGKLVLLGIEQQVGAKTMERILSTYVKKYRFKHPTSADFQKVVEQVTHKSWSDYFNQYVYGDGMADFAVENIQVKPVEKDGQTLYESSVTLVKKGSDYEKIPVRIVFEDGHIVAKEWDGSNGRITYKLTYSSPVSWAMTDPLYTVVLENRHMNNFLKAGLDEPSKFRWSMSVTKLIEAIFGGLSW
;
A
#
# COMPACT_ATOMS: atom_id res chain seq x y z
N MET A 1 23.89 -43.34 -12.30
CA MET A 1 22.90 -42.34 -12.75
C MET A 1 21.55 -42.72 -12.16
N ILE A 2 21.12 -42.02 -11.11
CA ILE A 2 19.82 -42.24 -10.50
C ILE A 2 18.82 -41.33 -11.29
N PRO A 3 17.68 -41.84 -11.73
CA PRO A 3 16.78 -41.06 -12.58
C PRO A 3 16.20 -39.82 -11.83
N LEU A 4 16.08 -38.70 -12.52
CA LEU A 4 15.64 -37.40 -12.01
C LEU A 4 14.32 -37.44 -11.18
N ARG A 5 13.46 -38.43 -11.40
CA ARG A 5 12.21 -38.61 -10.66
C ARG A 5 12.36 -39.02 -9.18
N ALA A 6 13.48 -39.69 -8.84
CA ALA A 6 13.73 -40.07 -7.44
C ALA A 6 14.18 -38.90 -6.55
N LYS A 7 14.79 -37.87 -7.15
CA LYS A 7 15.21 -36.65 -6.39
C LYS A 7 14.04 -35.77 -5.97
N SER A 8 13.00 -35.71 -6.78
CA SER A 8 11.80 -34.90 -6.45
C SER A 8 10.97 -35.49 -5.30
N TRP A 9 10.95 -36.82 -5.17
CA TRP A 9 10.24 -37.49 -4.07
C TRP A 9 10.98 -37.38 -2.73
N LEU A 10 12.33 -37.42 -2.75
CA LEU A 10 13.10 -37.23 -1.51
C LEU A 10 12.97 -35.78 -0.96
N THR A 11 12.90 -34.78 -1.83
CA THR A 11 12.70 -33.38 -1.41
C THR A 11 11.29 -33.16 -0.84
N ALA A 12 10.26 -33.77 -1.43
CA ALA A 12 8.89 -33.73 -0.94
C ALA A 12 8.71 -34.45 0.40
N ILE A 13 9.38 -35.60 0.60
CA ILE A 13 9.32 -36.33 1.88
C ILE A 13 10.06 -35.61 2.98
N LEU A 14 11.21 -34.96 2.71
CA LEU A 14 11.91 -34.11 3.70
C LEU A 14 11.09 -32.87 4.08
N ALA A 15 10.42 -32.22 3.13
CA ALA A 15 9.54 -31.11 3.39
C ALA A 15 8.32 -31.53 4.25
N LEU A 16 7.75 -32.72 3.98
CA LEU A 16 6.62 -33.23 4.74
C LEU A 16 7.02 -33.60 6.18
N CYS A 17 8.22 -34.18 6.40
CA CYS A 17 8.70 -34.52 7.74
C CYS A 17 9.02 -33.28 8.60
N VAL A 18 9.49 -32.19 7.99
CA VAL A 18 9.74 -30.92 8.69
C VAL A 18 8.40 -30.24 9.04
N PHE A 19 7.41 -30.32 8.15
CA PHE A 19 6.08 -29.74 8.40
C PHE A 19 5.33 -30.49 9.52
N THR A 20 5.37 -31.82 9.56
CA THR A 20 4.74 -32.60 10.62
C THR A 20 5.46 -32.46 11.96
N GLY A 21 6.78 -32.30 11.96
CA GLY A 21 7.56 -32.04 13.19
C GLY A 21 7.29 -30.65 13.79
N ALA A 22 7.16 -29.62 12.97
CA ALA A 22 6.85 -28.26 13.44
C ALA A 22 5.42 -28.16 14.00
N ILE A 23 4.45 -28.85 13.37
CA ILE A 23 3.07 -28.89 13.86
C ILE A 23 2.97 -29.67 15.18
N TRP A 24 3.78 -30.73 15.38
CA TRP A 24 3.80 -31.47 16.63
C TRP A 24 4.39 -30.68 17.80
N ILE A 25 5.43 -29.90 17.57
CA ILE A 25 6.04 -29.03 18.59
C ILE A 25 5.09 -27.90 19.01
N THR A 26 4.27 -27.38 18.09
CA THR A 26 3.26 -26.35 18.42
C THR A 26 2.04 -26.93 19.14
N LEU A 27 1.65 -28.17 18.86
CA LEU A 27 0.50 -28.81 19.49
C LEU A 27 0.78 -29.35 20.91
N ASP A 28 2.02 -29.68 21.23
CA ASP A 28 2.38 -30.18 22.57
C ASP A 28 2.55 -29.04 23.61
N HIS A 29 2.79 -27.79 23.16
CA HIS A 29 2.82 -26.62 24.05
C HIS A 29 1.43 -26.05 24.39
N THR A 30 0.36 -26.52 23.74
CA THR A 30 -1.01 -26.04 24.01
C THR A 30 -1.79 -26.94 24.98
N ARG A 31 -1.16 -28.00 25.56
CA ARG A 31 -1.85 -28.96 26.43
C ARG A 31 -1.62 -28.81 27.94
N SER A 32 -1.03 -27.74 28.40
CA SER A 32 -0.97 -27.50 29.87
C SER A 32 -1.15 -26.05 30.19
N THR A 33 -2.37 -25.63 30.36
CA THR A 33 -2.93 -24.76 31.40
C THR A 33 -4.37 -24.39 31.02
N THR A 34 -5.30 -25.18 31.46
CA THR A 34 -6.69 -24.71 31.65
C THR A 34 -6.70 -23.86 32.90
N SER A 35 -6.63 -22.56 32.76
CA SER A 35 -7.08 -21.60 33.73
C SER A 35 -8.18 -20.77 33.08
N ASP A 36 -9.32 -20.76 33.72
CA ASP A 36 -10.54 -20.06 33.34
C ASP A 36 -10.27 -18.62 32.90
N LEU A 37 -10.40 -18.34 31.64
CA LEU A 37 -10.58 -16.99 31.10
C LEU A 37 -12.08 -16.72 31.00
N PRO A 38 -12.59 -15.64 31.61
CA PRO A 38 -13.99 -15.28 31.47
C PRO A 38 -14.26 -14.93 29.99
N THR A 39 -15.24 -15.61 29.42
CA THR A 39 -15.88 -15.29 28.15
C THR A 39 -16.54 -13.91 28.27
N LEU A 40 -15.85 -12.86 27.87
CA LEU A 40 -16.46 -11.57 27.59
C LEU A 40 -16.90 -11.58 26.12
N ALA A 41 -18.12 -12.07 25.92
CA ALA A 41 -18.87 -11.71 24.72
C ALA A 41 -19.19 -10.20 24.81
N PRO A 42 -18.96 -9.39 23.76
CA PRO A 42 -19.46 -8.03 23.77
C PRO A 42 -20.99 -8.09 23.78
N GLU A 43 -21.61 -7.56 24.82
CA GLU A 43 -23.05 -7.28 24.81
C GLU A 43 -23.29 -6.27 23.65
N LEU A 44 -23.99 -6.74 22.64
CA LEU A 44 -24.58 -5.88 21.62
C LEU A 44 -25.50 -4.88 22.32
N GLY A 45 -25.08 -3.63 22.39
CA GLY A 45 -25.85 -2.55 22.97
C GLY A 45 -27.22 -2.45 22.32
N LYS A 46 -28.26 -2.35 23.16
CA LYS A 46 -29.65 -2.15 22.73
C LYS A 46 -29.71 -0.96 21.73
N PRO A 47 -30.58 -1.06 20.71
CA PRO A 47 -30.75 0.04 19.74
C PRO A 47 -31.21 1.30 20.48
N PRO A 48 -30.69 2.50 20.12
CA PRO A 48 -31.09 3.75 20.74
C PRO A 48 -32.55 4.05 20.45
N ALA A 49 -33.22 4.62 21.45
CA ALA A 49 -34.61 5.04 21.41
C ALA A 49 -34.85 5.98 20.19
N LYS A 50 -36.06 5.87 19.60
CA LYS A 50 -36.51 6.70 18.48
C LYS A 50 -36.27 8.18 18.78
N VAL A 51 -35.37 8.79 18.00
CA VAL A 51 -35.14 10.24 18.01
C VAL A 51 -36.33 10.92 17.32
N GLN A 52 -36.98 11.84 18.01
CA GLN A 52 -38.01 12.70 17.43
C GLN A 52 -37.38 13.57 16.33
N THR A 53 -38.04 13.65 15.19
CA THR A 53 -37.67 14.50 14.04
C THR A 53 -37.69 15.97 14.43
N PRO A 54 -36.60 16.72 14.35
CA PRO A 54 -36.65 18.17 14.53
C PRO A 54 -37.32 18.84 13.32
N ALA A 55 -37.97 19.95 13.55
CA ALA A 55 -38.57 20.81 12.52
C ALA A 55 -37.49 21.29 11.52
N PRO A 56 -37.86 21.57 10.25
CA PRO A 56 -36.88 21.99 9.24
C PRO A 56 -36.27 23.34 9.66
N PRO A 57 -34.92 23.47 9.57
CA PRO A 57 -34.26 24.73 9.88
C PRO A 57 -34.53 25.75 8.78
N GLU A 58 -34.69 27.02 9.22
CA GLU A 58 -34.72 28.19 8.36
C GLU A 58 -33.53 28.24 7.40
N SER A 59 -33.73 28.84 6.25
CA SER A 59 -32.82 28.96 5.12
C SER A 59 -31.33 29.05 5.51
N VAL A 60 -30.64 27.91 5.43
CA VAL A 60 -29.19 27.87 5.55
C VAL A 60 -28.60 28.44 4.26
N GLN A 61 -27.85 29.53 4.38
CA GLN A 61 -26.96 30.00 3.32
C GLN A 61 -26.12 28.78 2.90
N THR A 62 -26.16 28.43 1.60
CA THR A 62 -25.37 27.38 1.03
C THR A 62 -23.90 27.64 1.38
N PRO A 63 -23.20 26.81 2.14
CA PRO A 63 -21.77 26.99 2.35
C PRO A 63 -21.12 26.98 0.97
N THR A 64 -20.34 28.00 0.64
CA THR A 64 -19.41 27.91 -0.49
C THR A 64 -18.54 26.70 -0.24
N ALA A 65 -18.60 25.70 -1.13
CA ALA A 65 -17.80 24.49 -0.99
C ALA A 65 -16.33 24.88 -0.81
N GLU A 66 -15.71 24.39 0.26
CA GLU A 66 -14.30 24.66 0.53
C GLU A 66 -13.45 24.08 -0.60
N VAL A 67 -12.61 24.89 -1.22
CA VAL A 67 -11.69 24.45 -2.28
C VAL A 67 -10.39 24.06 -1.62
N PHE A 68 -10.00 22.80 -1.76
CA PHE A 68 -8.85 22.24 -1.07
C PHE A 68 -7.56 22.25 -1.91
N SER A 69 -7.67 22.08 -3.24
CA SER A 69 -6.53 22.03 -4.16
C SER A 69 -6.50 23.20 -5.14
N ASN A 70 -5.42 23.33 -5.90
CA ASN A 70 -5.31 24.33 -6.96
C ASN A 70 -6.19 24.02 -8.18
N ARG A 71 -6.76 22.80 -8.29
CA ARG A 71 -7.62 22.36 -9.40
C ARG A 71 -7.05 22.73 -10.77
N VAL A 72 -5.82 22.35 -11.02
CA VAL A 72 -5.12 22.71 -12.27
C VAL A 72 -5.68 22.00 -13.50
N VAL A 73 -6.47 20.96 -13.32
CA VAL A 73 -7.15 20.21 -14.40
C VAL A 73 -8.66 20.19 -14.16
N GLU A 74 -9.42 20.28 -15.26
CA GLU A 74 -10.86 20.08 -15.25
C GLU A 74 -11.25 19.17 -16.41
N TYR A 75 -11.91 18.05 -16.09
CA TYR A 75 -12.33 17.04 -17.04
C TYR A 75 -13.86 16.97 -17.14
N HIS A 76 -14.39 17.22 -18.32
CA HIS A 76 -15.80 16.92 -18.68
C HIS A 76 -15.82 15.75 -19.64
N MET A 77 -16.38 14.63 -19.21
CA MET A 77 -16.34 13.39 -19.97
C MET A 77 -17.74 12.81 -20.21
N ASP A 78 -17.92 12.19 -21.36
CA ASP A 78 -19.08 11.37 -21.70
C ASP A 78 -18.57 10.04 -22.22
N VAL A 79 -18.95 8.95 -21.56
CA VAL A 79 -18.51 7.60 -21.91
C VAL A 79 -19.70 6.66 -22.07
N LYS A 80 -19.62 5.79 -23.06
CA LYS A 80 -20.60 4.74 -23.33
C LYS A 80 -19.91 3.38 -23.32
N LEU A 81 -20.51 2.42 -22.63
CA LEU A 81 -20.14 1.00 -22.70
C LEU A 81 -20.85 0.38 -23.90
N VAL A 82 -20.05 -0.15 -24.82
CA VAL A 82 -20.52 -0.81 -26.07
C VAL A 82 -20.05 -2.27 -26.05
N ASP A 83 -20.88 -3.18 -26.47
CA ASP A 83 -20.60 -4.62 -26.63
C ASP A 83 -19.93 -5.27 -25.37
N GLY A 84 -20.19 -4.70 -24.16
CA GLY A 84 -19.73 -5.21 -22.89
C GLY A 84 -18.26 -4.96 -22.56
N ASN A 85 -17.42 -4.58 -23.51
CA ASN A 85 -15.97 -4.40 -23.28
C ASN A 85 -15.33 -3.23 -24.04
N VAL A 86 -16.10 -2.43 -24.76
CA VAL A 86 -15.59 -1.24 -25.45
C VAL A 86 -16.15 0.02 -24.81
N LEU A 87 -15.29 0.98 -24.52
CA LEU A 87 -15.68 2.31 -24.07
C LEU A 87 -15.48 3.32 -25.20
N GLU A 88 -16.55 3.93 -25.65
CA GLU A 88 -16.51 5.09 -26.53
C GLU A 88 -16.61 6.35 -25.67
N GLY A 89 -15.59 7.18 -25.71
CA GLY A 89 -15.46 8.35 -24.84
C GLY A 89 -15.24 9.66 -25.59
N THR A 90 -15.81 10.73 -25.04
CA THR A 90 -15.43 12.12 -25.35
C THR A 90 -14.94 12.80 -24.08
N GLN A 91 -13.94 13.65 -24.22
CA GLN A 91 -13.34 14.39 -23.13
C GLN A 91 -13.11 15.83 -23.54
N THR A 92 -13.54 16.76 -22.72
CA THR A 92 -13.06 18.15 -22.71
C THR A 92 -12.15 18.30 -21.50
N LEU A 93 -10.87 18.53 -21.75
CA LEU A 93 -9.87 18.83 -20.74
C LEU A 93 -9.57 20.31 -20.80
N THR A 94 -9.68 20.99 -19.64
CA THR A 94 -9.14 22.32 -19.42
C THR A 94 -7.97 22.22 -18.45
N TRP A 95 -6.83 22.75 -18.84
CA TRP A 95 -5.62 22.76 -18.01
C TRP A 95 -5.07 24.16 -17.85
N THR A 96 -4.87 24.57 -16.60
CA THR A 96 -4.18 25.82 -16.26
C THR A 96 -2.73 25.52 -15.95
N HIS A 97 -1.81 26.12 -16.70
CA HIS A 97 -0.38 25.85 -16.55
C HIS A 97 0.15 26.35 -15.19
N PRO A 98 0.57 25.43 -14.26
CA PRO A 98 0.94 25.82 -12.90
C PRO A 98 2.36 26.40 -12.78
N GLY A 99 3.20 26.27 -13.81
CA GLY A 99 4.58 26.72 -13.82
C GLY A 99 4.77 28.16 -14.31
N LYS A 100 6.01 28.51 -14.63
CA LYS A 100 6.42 29.82 -15.14
C LYS A 100 6.98 29.76 -16.56
N LYS A 101 7.63 28.65 -16.94
CA LYS A 101 8.18 28.46 -18.29
C LYS A 101 7.06 28.22 -19.28
N THR A 102 7.24 28.74 -20.50
CA THR A 102 6.34 28.46 -21.61
C THR A 102 6.48 26.99 -22.04
N VAL A 103 5.36 26.28 -22.23
CA VAL A 103 5.32 24.90 -22.72
C VAL A 103 4.74 24.83 -24.13
N SER A 104 5.36 24.01 -24.98
CA SER A 104 4.93 23.78 -26.38
C SER A 104 4.38 22.37 -26.59
N GLU A 105 4.35 21.56 -25.56
CA GLU A 105 3.97 20.15 -25.61
C GLU A 105 3.18 19.76 -24.36
N LEU A 106 2.16 18.94 -24.54
CA LEU A 106 1.44 18.26 -23.47
C LEU A 106 1.70 16.76 -23.53
N TYR A 107 1.59 16.07 -22.41
CA TYR A 107 1.82 14.64 -22.32
C TYR A 107 0.62 13.95 -21.67
N PHE A 108 0.22 12.79 -22.21
CA PHE A 108 -0.94 12.05 -21.72
C PHE A 108 -0.61 10.58 -21.53
N HIS A 109 -1.02 10.07 -20.39
CA HIS A 109 -1.01 8.63 -20.14
C HIS A 109 -2.19 7.94 -20.85
N LEU A 110 -1.89 6.85 -21.52
CA LEU A 110 -2.82 5.94 -22.16
C LEU A 110 -2.67 4.55 -21.54
N TYR A 111 -2.87 4.45 -20.22
CA TYR A 111 -2.62 3.25 -19.42
C TYR A 111 -3.16 1.93 -20.00
N PRO A 112 -4.37 1.85 -20.62
CA PRO A 112 -4.86 0.61 -21.21
C PRO A 112 -3.94 0.01 -22.28
N ASN A 113 -3.07 0.81 -22.89
CA ASN A 113 -2.09 0.32 -23.88
C ASN A 113 -1.01 -0.58 -23.28
N ALA A 114 -0.83 -0.58 -21.95
CA ALA A 114 0.02 -1.53 -21.25
C ALA A 114 -0.41 -2.99 -21.52
N PHE A 115 -1.68 -3.22 -21.74
CA PHE A 115 -2.29 -4.52 -21.98
C PHE A 115 -2.52 -4.84 -23.47
N SER A 116 -1.84 -4.13 -24.39
CA SER A 116 -2.08 -4.32 -25.84
C SER A 116 -1.33 -5.50 -26.46
N SER A 117 -0.27 -5.97 -25.85
CA SER A 117 0.50 -7.14 -26.28
C SER A 117 1.46 -7.60 -25.19
N THR A 118 2.09 -8.77 -25.36
CA THR A 118 3.16 -9.27 -24.48
C THR A 118 4.43 -8.43 -24.53
N ASP A 119 4.58 -7.53 -25.49
CA ASP A 119 5.82 -6.77 -25.75
C ASP A 119 5.84 -5.40 -25.08
N THR A 120 4.75 -4.98 -24.43
CA THR A 120 4.72 -3.72 -23.67
C THR A 120 5.62 -3.80 -22.44
N THR A 121 6.03 -2.66 -21.91
CA THR A 121 6.87 -2.57 -20.72
C THR A 121 6.23 -3.30 -19.54
N PHE A 122 4.98 -2.99 -19.21
CA PHE A 122 4.23 -3.64 -18.16
C PHE A 122 4.18 -5.17 -18.30
N MET A 123 3.85 -5.67 -19.51
CA MET A 123 3.71 -7.11 -19.74
C MET A 123 5.04 -7.86 -19.71
N LYS A 124 6.14 -7.23 -20.10
CA LYS A 124 7.49 -7.80 -19.98
C LYS A 124 7.93 -7.88 -18.52
N GLU A 125 7.74 -6.82 -17.76
CA GLU A 125 8.13 -6.76 -16.34
C GLU A 125 7.31 -7.72 -15.47
N SER A 126 5.98 -7.78 -15.67
CA SER A 126 5.11 -8.70 -14.95
C SER A 126 5.20 -10.15 -15.42
N GLY A 127 5.78 -10.39 -16.60
CA GLY A 127 5.75 -11.72 -17.24
C GLY A 127 4.33 -12.19 -17.56
N GLY A 128 3.37 -11.27 -17.68
CA GLY A 128 1.95 -11.58 -17.86
C GLY A 128 1.27 -12.17 -16.63
N LYS A 129 1.84 -11.95 -15.45
CA LYS A 129 1.30 -12.38 -14.15
C LYS A 129 1.32 -11.24 -13.15
N LEU A 130 0.21 -11.03 -12.43
CA LEU A 130 0.12 -10.04 -11.37
C LEU A 130 -0.82 -10.53 -10.26
N ARG A 131 -0.38 -10.45 -8.99
CA ARG A 131 -1.19 -10.80 -7.81
C ARG A 131 -1.91 -12.17 -7.91
N GLY A 132 -1.27 -13.16 -8.56
CA GLY A 132 -1.83 -14.49 -8.79
C GLY A 132 -2.64 -14.67 -10.08
N ASP A 133 -3.04 -13.59 -10.74
CA ASP A 133 -3.75 -13.63 -12.02
C ASP A 133 -2.79 -13.74 -13.21
N VAL A 134 -3.27 -14.32 -14.30
CA VAL A 134 -2.52 -14.51 -15.54
C VAL A 134 -3.31 -13.91 -16.70
N MET A 135 -2.65 -13.12 -17.55
CA MET A 135 -3.26 -12.54 -18.74
C MET A 135 -3.71 -13.67 -19.70
N PRO A 136 -5.01 -13.78 -19.99
CA PRO A 136 -5.50 -14.75 -20.97
C PRO A 136 -4.99 -14.44 -22.40
N THR A 137 -4.84 -15.46 -23.23
CA THR A 137 -4.35 -15.29 -24.60
C THR A 137 -5.21 -14.41 -25.50
N ASP A 138 -6.51 -14.27 -25.19
CA ASP A 138 -7.48 -13.39 -25.85
C ASP A 138 -7.82 -12.13 -25.04
N GLY A 139 -7.07 -11.90 -23.96
CA GLY A 139 -7.39 -10.90 -22.94
C GLY A 139 -6.91 -9.48 -23.21
N TYR A 140 -6.26 -9.22 -24.34
CA TYR A 140 -5.61 -7.94 -24.60
C TYR A 140 -6.59 -6.79 -24.82
N GLY A 141 -6.23 -5.63 -24.26
CA GLY A 141 -6.94 -4.37 -24.39
C GLY A 141 -6.08 -3.27 -25.02
N SER A 142 -6.69 -2.15 -25.36
CA SER A 142 -5.96 -1.01 -25.91
C SER A 142 -6.77 0.28 -25.81
N LYS A 143 -6.10 1.41 -25.98
CA LYS A 143 -6.73 2.74 -26.11
C LYS A 143 -6.26 3.42 -27.38
N ASN A 144 -7.21 3.98 -28.12
CA ASN A 144 -6.97 4.74 -29.32
C ASN A 144 -7.61 6.14 -29.20
N ILE A 145 -6.86 7.18 -29.56
CA ILE A 145 -7.39 8.54 -29.72
C ILE A 145 -7.79 8.72 -31.15
N THR A 146 -9.09 8.90 -31.40
CA THR A 146 -9.65 9.04 -32.74
C THR A 146 -9.79 10.49 -33.17
N GLU A 147 -9.86 11.43 -32.22
CA GLU A 147 -9.86 12.87 -32.47
C GLU A 147 -9.20 13.58 -31.28
N MET A 148 -8.40 14.60 -31.55
CA MET A 148 -7.93 15.57 -30.57
C MET A 148 -7.85 16.95 -31.24
N LYS A 149 -8.51 17.95 -30.65
CA LYS A 149 -8.63 19.30 -31.20
C LYS A 149 -8.44 20.35 -30.11
N THR A 150 -7.93 21.49 -30.48
CA THR A 150 -7.99 22.72 -29.68
C THR A 150 -9.40 23.32 -29.68
N GLU A 151 -9.67 24.28 -28.82
CA GLU A 151 -10.95 25.00 -28.70
C GLU A 151 -11.38 25.64 -30.05
N ASP A 152 -10.44 26.14 -30.84
CA ASP A 152 -10.66 26.71 -32.17
C ASP A 152 -10.82 25.63 -33.29
N GLY A 153 -10.87 24.37 -32.91
CA GLY A 153 -11.14 23.24 -33.82
C GLY A 153 -9.92 22.71 -34.58
N LEU A 154 -8.72 23.21 -34.36
CA LEU A 154 -7.51 22.72 -35.03
C LEU A 154 -7.17 21.28 -34.57
N SER A 155 -7.06 20.36 -35.53
CA SER A 155 -6.70 18.97 -35.25
C SER A 155 -5.26 18.81 -34.79
N LEU A 156 -5.05 18.03 -33.71
CA LEU A 156 -3.76 17.71 -33.13
C LEU A 156 -3.31 16.26 -33.39
N LEU A 157 -4.13 15.44 -34.07
CA LEU A 157 -3.82 14.02 -34.29
C LEU A 157 -2.45 13.79 -34.94
N HIS A 158 -2.13 14.57 -35.98
CA HIS A 158 -0.85 14.49 -36.69
C HIS A 158 0.33 15.06 -35.89
N ARG A 159 0.08 15.65 -34.71
CA ARG A 159 1.06 16.21 -33.78
C ARG A 159 1.32 15.30 -32.57
N MET A 160 0.67 14.14 -32.54
CA MET A 160 0.85 13.15 -31.49
C MET A 160 2.03 12.21 -31.81
N GLN A 161 2.79 11.86 -30.77
CA GLN A 161 3.91 10.93 -30.86
C GLN A 161 3.96 10.10 -29.59
N TYR A 162 4.11 8.78 -29.68
CA TYR A 162 4.43 7.93 -28.52
C TYR A 162 5.85 8.22 -28.05
N VAL A 163 6.04 8.22 -26.74
CA VAL A 163 7.33 8.43 -26.08
C VAL A 163 7.57 7.40 -25.00
N GLN A 164 8.81 6.99 -24.82
CA GLN A 164 9.23 5.92 -23.91
C GLN A 164 10.42 6.41 -23.08
N PRO A 165 10.19 7.25 -22.04
CA PRO A 165 11.27 7.91 -21.32
C PRO A 165 12.10 6.97 -20.42
N ASP A 166 11.54 5.86 -19.94
CA ASP A 166 12.16 5.02 -18.92
C ASP A 166 13.04 3.91 -19.51
N ASP A 167 12.52 3.15 -20.50
CA ASP A 167 13.20 1.97 -21.05
C ASP A 167 13.44 2.00 -22.57
N GLY A 168 12.88 3.01 -23.26
CA GLY A 168 12.98 3.12 -24.72
C GLY A 168 12.20 2.04 -25.50
N ASN A 169 11.31 1.30 -24.87
CA ASN A 169 10.55 0.22 -25.51
C ASN A 169 9.52 0.76 -26.51
N MET A 170 9.87 0.79 -27.80
CA MET A 170 9.03 1.27 -28.88
C MET A 170 7.70 0.52 -29.04
N LYS A 171 7.52 -0.65 -28.41
CA LYS A 171 6.26 -1.38 -28.38
C LYS A 171 5.31 -0.85 -27.30
N ASP A 172 5.84 -0.14 -26.31
CA ASP A 172 5.03 0.54 -25.32
C ASP A 172 4.39 1.81 -25.89
N LYS A 173 3.09 1.94 -25.67
CA LYS A 173 2.27 3.06 -26.16
C LYS A 173 1.47 3.69 -25.02
N THR A 174 1.98 3.58 -23.80
CA THR A 174 1.29 4.09 -22.60
C THR A 174 1.45 5.59 -22.39
N LEU A 175 2.39 6.24 -23.07
CA LEU A 175 2.60 7.67 -22.98
C LEU A 175 2.68 8.32 -24.37
N ILE A 176 1.96 9.44 -24.54
CA ILE A 176 2.03 10.26 -25.75
C ILE A 176 2.44 11.69 -25.43
N LYS A 177 3.17 12.27 -26.36
CA LYS A 177 3.46 13.69 -26.48
C LYS A 177 2.59 14.31 -27.55
N VAL A 178 2.00 15.47 -27.27
CA VAL A 178 1.17 16.25 -28.19
C VAL A 178 1.79 17.64 -28.38
N ARG A 179 2.31 17.94 -29.55
CA ARG A 179 2.88 19.26 -29.86
C ARG A 179 1.79 20.29 -30.10
N LEU A 180 1.82 21.37 -29.32
CA LEU A 180 0.83 22.43 -29.43
C LEU A 180 1.10 23.36 -30.64
N PRO A 181 0.06 23.92 -31.28
CA PRO A 181 0.22 24.92 -32.35
C PRO A 181 0.69 26.26 -31.83
N LYS A 182 0.30 26.62 -30.60
CA LYS A 182 0.73 27.81 -29.86
C LYS A 182 1.22 27.39 -28.48
N PRO A 183 2.38 27.90 -28.05
CA PRO A 183 2.85 27.65 -26.69
C PRO A 183 1.93 28.24 -25.63
N VAL A 184 1.87 27.60 -24.46
CA VAL A 184 1.10 28.02 -23.27
C VAL A 184 2.07 28.59 -22.24
N LYS A 185 1.85 29.83 -21.80
CA LYS A 185 2.65 30.48 -20.76
C LYS A 185 2.16 30.10 -19.36
N GLY A 186 3.02 30.28 -18.36
CA GLY A 186 2.63 30.11 -16.97
C GLY A 186 1.39 30.90 -16.60
N GLY A 187 0.43 30.27 -15.95
CA GLY A 187 -0.87 30.81 -15.60
C GLY A 187 -1.92 30.87 -16.74
N GLU A 188 -1.53 30.60 -17.98
CA GLU A 188 -2.50 30.50 -19.08
C GLU A 188 -3.24 29.15 -19.05
N THR A 189 -4.44 29.14 -19.59
CA THR A 189 -5.30 27.97 -19.70
C THR A 189 -5.41 27.50 -21.15
N ILE A 190 -5.44 26.18 -21.34
CA ILE A 190 -5.72 25.57 -22.63
C ILE A 190 -6.87 24.55 -22.49
N THR A 191 -7.78 24.53 -23.47
CA THR A 191 -8.86 23.55 -23.56
C THR A 191 -8.64 22.64 -24.77
N LEU A 192 -8.76 21.34 -24.56
CA LEU A 192 -8.68 20.31 -25.61
C LEU A 192 -9.95 19.44 -25.63
N HIS A 193 -10.42 19.15 -26.85
CA HIS A 193 -11.51 18.20 -27.09
C HIS A 193 -10.95 16.92 -27.67
N THR A 194 -11.22 15.79 -27.02
CA THR A 194 -10.69 14.48 -27.41
C THR A 194 -11.83 13.47 -27.59
N ARG A 195 -11.77 12.65 -28.63
CA ARG A 195 -12.54 11.41 -28.76
C ARG A 195 -11.59 10.24 -28.70
N PHE A 196 -12.01 9.20 -27.97
CA PHE A 196 -11.19 8.01 -27.79
C PHE A 196 -12.06 6.76 -27.67
N GLU A 197 -11.44 5.64 -27.97
CA GLU A 197 -12.00 4.32 -27.78
C GLU A 197 -11.07 3.49 -26.91
N VAL A 198 -11.63 2.72 -25.97
CA VAL A 198 -10.89 1.77 -25.14
C VAL A 198 -11.50 0.39 -25.33
N LYS A 199 -10.73 -0.52 -25.87
CA LYS A 199 -11.02 -1.94 -25.74
C LYS A 199 -10.48 -2.39 -24.38
N LEU A 200 -11.38 -2.70 -23.45
CA LEU A 200 -11.01 -3.17 -22.11
C LEU A 200 -10.37 -4.56 -22.21
N PRO A 201 -9.27 -4.82 -21.48
CA PRO A 201 -8.72 -6.16 -21.39
C PRO A 201 -9.65 -7.10 -20.60
N LYS A 202 -9.42 -8.41 -20.66
CA LYS A 202 -9.87 -9.30 -19.57
C LYS A 202 -9.17 -8.86 -18.29
N ILE A 203 -9.87 -8.90 -17.16
CA ILE A 203 -9.28 -8.50 -15.88
C ILE A 203 -8.09 -9.39 -15.57
N PHE A 204 -6.98 -8.75 -15.43
CA PHE A 204 -5.68 -9.29 -15.06
C PHE A 204 -5.02 -8.37 -14.03
N ALA A 205 -5.16 -7.04 -14.23
CA ALA A 205 -4.62 -6.02 -13.33
C ALA A 205 -5.51 -4.77 -13.37
N ARG A 206 -6.12 -4.42 -12.27
CA ARG A 206 -6.75 -3.12 -11.95
C ARG A 206 -7.91 -2.67 -12.82
N MET A 207 -8.00 -3.10 -14.07
CA MET A 207 -9.05 -2.71 -15.00
C MET A 207 -9.39 -3.84 -15.97
N GLY A 208 -10.59 -3.78 -16.56
CA GLY A 208 -11.00 -4.74 -17.59
C GLY A 208 -12.42 -5.25 -17.39
N THR A 209 -12.67 -6.44 -17.94
CA THR A 209 -13.97 -7.12 -17.87
C THR A 209 -13.82 -8.55 -17.37
N ALA A 210 -14.77 -8.99 -16.55
CA ALA A 210 -14.92 -10.38 -16.15
C ALA A 210 -16.43 -10.70 -16.09
N GLU A 211 -16.87 -11.70 -16.88
CA GLU A 211 -18.29 -11.98 -17.04
C GLU A 211 -19.08 -10.72 -17.46
N ASN A 212 -20.08 -10.28 -16.67
CA ASN A 212 -20.81 -9.04 -16.88
C ASN A 212 -20.24 -7.85 -16.09
N PHE A 213 -19.16 -8.07 -15.34
CA PHE A 213 -18.51 -7.03 -14.55
C PHE A 213 -17.51 -6.23 -15.39
N VAL A 214 -17.55 -4.93 -15.22
CA VAL A 214 -16.64 -3.96 -15.85
C VAL A 214 -15.97 -3.14 -14.76
N MET A 215 -14.64 -3.04 -14.80
CA MET A 215 -13.86 -2.08 -14.02
C MET A 215 -13.10 -1.15 -14.96
N ALA A 216 -13.45 0.12 -14.93
CA ALA A 216 -12.83 1.18 -15.70
C ALA A 216 -11.93 2.05 -14.81
N GLY A 217 -10.77 1.52 -14.44
CA GLY A 217 -9.65 2.27 -13.89
C GLY A 217 -8.81 2.85 -15.03
N GLN A 218 -8.24 4.05 -14.89
CA GLN A 218 -7.29 4.65 -15.83
C GLN A 218 -7.79 4.69 -17.31
N TRP A 219 -9.09 4.77 -17.51
CA TRP A 219 -9.79 4.56 -18.80
C TRP A 219 -9.73 5.73 -19.76
N PHE A 220 -9.51 6.97 -19.29
CA PHE A 220 -9.47 8.19 -20.12
C PHE A 220 -8.03 8.63 -20.41
N PRO A 221 -7.78 9.46 -21.46
CA PRO A 221 -6.47 10.09 -21.65
C PRO A 221 -6.17 11.05 -20.49
N LYS A 222 -5.25 10.68 -19.61
CA LYS A 222 -4.91 11.44 -18.40
C LYS A 222 -3.69 12.31 -18.63
N LEU A 223 -3.79 13.60 -18.38
CA LEU A 223 -2.66 14.54 -18.49
C LEU A 223 -1.59 14.18 -17.46
N SER A 224 -0.33 14.13 -17.88
CA SER A 224 0.82 13.97 -16.98
C SER A 224 0.98 15.22 -16.10
N VAL A 225 1.60 15.07 -14.93
CA VAL A 225 1.82 16.18 -14.00
C VAL A 225 2.94 17.09 -14.52
N TYR A 226 2.67 18.38 -14.55
CA TYR A 226 3.72 19.41 -14.72
C TYR A 226 4.13 19.94 -13.34
N GLU A 227 5.35 19.66 -12.94
CA GLU A 227 5.88 20.05 -11.64
C GLU A 227 6.57 21.43 -11.72
N PRO A 228 6.04 22.48 -11.08
CA PRO A 228 6.71 23.75 -10.91
C PRO A 228 8.03 23.62 -10.16
N ALA A 229 8.94 24.58 -10.35
CA ALA A 229 10.19 24.63 -9.59
C ALA A 229 9.88 24.74 -8.08
N GLY A 230 10.56 23.94 -7.27
CA GLY A 230 10.34 23.79 -5.84
C GLY A 230 9.35 22.67 -5.47
N THR A 231 8.52 22.19 -6.39
CA THR A 231 7.69 21.01 -6.19
C THR A 231 8.57 19.78 -6.12
N ARG A 232 8.37 18.94 -5.11
CA ARG A 232 9.13 17.70 -4.90
C ARG A 232 10.66 17.87 -4.93
N GLY A 233 11.15 19.04 -4.46
CA GLY A 233 12.58 19.35 -4.44
C GLY A 233 13.23 19.67 -5.81
N ARG A 234 12.44 19.74 -6.89
CA ARG A 234 12.97 20.04 -8.24
C ARG A 234 13.53 21.47 -8.30
N THR A 235 14.73 21.59 -8.83
CA THR A 235 15.35 22.91 -9.09
C THR A 235 14.81 23.56 -10.36
N ALA A 236 14.43 22.74 -11.35
CA ALA A 236 13.84 23.17 -12.63
C ALA A 236 12.45 22.58 -12.79
N GLU A 237 11.50 23.41 -13.23
CA GLU A 237 10.15 22.95 -13.56
C GLU A 237 10.11 22.14 -14.85
N GLY A 238 9.16 21.20 -14.95
CA GLY A 238 8.97 20.35 -16.11
C GLY A 238 7.95 19.26 -15.89
N TRP A 239 7.66 18.50 -16.94
CA TRP A 239 6.79 17.35 -16.90
C TRP A 239 7.42 16.21 -16.09
N ASN A 240 6.63 15.52 -15.29
CA ASN A 240 6.96 14.23 -14.72
C ASN A 240 6.43 13.15 -15.66
N LEU A 241 7.32 12.34 -16.21
CA LEU A 241 6.99 11.44 -17.32
C LEU A 241 7.49 10.04 -17.04
N HIS A 242 6.56 9.09 -16.96
CA HIS A 242 6.85 7.67 -16.83
C HIS A 242 5.92 6.86 -17.72
N GLN A 243 6.42 5.74 -18.23
CA GLN A 243 5.59 4.70 -18.83
C GLN A 243 4.78 3.99 -17.73
N TYR A 244 3.86 3.11 -18.10
CA TYR A 244 3.17 2.29 -17.12
C TYR A 244 3.95 0.98 -16.90
N HIS A 245 4.40 0.77 -15.67
CA HIS A 245 5.25 -0.32 -15.25
C HIS A 245 4.49 -1.40 -14.49
N GLY A 246 5.04 -2.63 -14.41
CA GLY A 246 4.46 -3.77 -13.70
C GLY A 246 4.35 -3.53 -12.18
N ASN A 247 5.36 -2.86 -11.60
CA ASN A 247 5.39 -2.45 -10.20
C ASN A 247 5.26 -0.93 -10.12
N SER A 248 4.14 -0.36 -10.50
CA SER A 248 3.85 1.06 -10.31
C SER A 248 2.37 1.29 -10.13
N GLU A 249 2.03 2.35 -9.46
CA GLU A 249 0.69 2.89 -9.35
C GLU A 249 0.58 4.17 -10.21
N PHE A 250 -0.01 5.25 -9.69
CA PHE A 250 -0.38 6.38 -10.52
C PHE A 250 0.08 7.71 -9.92
N TYR A 251 0.21 8.73 -10.77
CA TYR A 251 0.52 10.08 -10.34
C TYR A 251 -0.20 11.08 -11.25
N ALA A 252 -1.02 11.97 -10.66
CA ALA A 252 -1.79 12.95 -11.40
C ALA A 252 -2.13 14.17 -10.54
N ASP A 253 -2.42 15.31 -11.18
CA ASP A 253 -2.83 16.54 -10.52
C ASP A 253 -4.28 16.50 -10.04
N PHE A 254 -4.56 17.18 -8.93
CA PHE A 254 -5.91 17.40 -8.43
C PHE A 254 -6.73 18.29 -9.36
N GLY A 255 -8.00 17.97 -9.50
CA GLY A 255 -8.91 18.71 -10.35
C GLY A 255 -10.37 18.47 -10.11
N ILE A 256 -11.15 18.82 -11.12
CA ILE A 256 -12.60 18.66 -11.20
C ILE A 256 -12.94 17.62 -12.26
N TYR A 257 -13.87 16.74 -11.93
CA TYR A 257 -14.36 15.71 -12.85
C TYR A 257 -15.88 15.73 -12.93
N SER A 258 -16.42 15.96 -14.12
CA SER A 258 -17.83 15.86 -14.43
C SER A 258 -18.02 14.77 -15.48
N VAL A 259 -18.60 13.64 -15.08
CA VAL A 259 -18.61 12.43 -15.93
C VAL A 259 -20.01 11.91 -16.12
N ARG A 260 -20.39 11.77 -17.38
CA ARG A 260 -21.62 11.09 -17.81
C ARG A 260 -21.27 9.68 -18.30
N ILE A 261 -21.91 8.67 -17.69
CA ILE A 261 -21.69 7.25 -17.98
C ILE A 261 -22.97 6.65 -18.53
N ARG A 262 -22.89 6.05 -19.72
CA ARG A 262 -23.99 5.36 -20.40
C ARG A 262 -23.70 3.87 -20.46
N VAL A 263 -24.59 3.08 -19.89
CA VAL A 263 -24.51 1.61 -19.85
C VAL A 263 -25.85 1.00 -20.25
N PRO A 264 -25.94 -0.29 -20.57
CA PRO A 264 -27.23 -0.96 -20.76
C PRO A 264 -28.13 -0.76 -19.53
N GLU A 265 -29.46 -0.71 -19.74
CA GLU A 265 -30.41 -0.28 -18.69
C GLU A 265 -30.39 -1.14 -17.43
N THR A 266 -29.96 -2.40 -17.51
CA THR A 266 -29.87 -3.33 -16.38
C THR A 266 -28.68 -3.06 -15.48
N TYR A 267 -27.66 -2.33 -15.96
CA TYR A 267 -26.42 -2.12 -15.22
C TYR A 267 -26.57 -1.11 -14.07
N LYS A 268 -25.94 -1.42 -12.94
CA LYS A 268 -25.68 -0.49 -11.85
C LYS A 268 -24.24 -0.01 -11.94
N VAL A 269 -24.02 1.26 -11.63
CA VAL A 269 -22.70 1.91 -11.73
C VAL A 269 -22.27 2.44 -10.38
N ALA A 270 -21.07 2.03 -9.95
CA ALA A 270 -20.29 2.68 -8.91
C ALA A 270 -19.28 3.63 -9.56
N ALA A 271 -19.04 4.80 -8.99
CA ALA A 271 -18.05 5.73 -9.54
C ALA A 271 -17.45 6.63 -8.44
N THR A 272 -16.28 7.18 -8.73
CA THR A 272 -15.67 8.30 -8.00
C THR A 272 -16.64 9.45 -7.86
N GLY A 273 -16.66 10.11 -6.70
CA GLY A 273 -17.52 11.26 -6.41
C GLY A 273 -18.97 10.88 -6.07
N PHE A 274 -19.89 11.76 -6.43
CA PHE A 274 -21.31 11.58 -6.12
C PHE A 274 -22.19 11.80 -7.34
N PRO A 275 -23.35 11.13 -7.43
CA PRO A 275 -24.30 11.36 -8.51
C PRO A 275 -24.97 12.72 -8.34
N THR A 276 -24.94 13.53 -9.41
CA THR A 276 -25.56 14.87 -9.39
C THR A 276 -27.09 14.83 -9.57
N LYS A 277 -27.60 13.70 -10.09
CA LYS A 277 -29.03 13.45 -10.28
C LYS A 277 -29.30 11.95 -10.35
N GLN A 278 -30.56 11.57 -10.24
CA GLN A 278 -31.00 10.20 -10.45
C GLN A 278 -30.68 9.74 -11.89
N ALA A 279 -30.30 8.47 -12.03
CA ALA A 279 -30.07 7.89 -13.33
C ALA A 279 -31.36 7.85 -14.17
N VAL A 280 -31.24 8.13 -15.46
CA VAL A 280 -32.36 8.18 -16.40
C VAL A 280 -32.21 7.07 -17.44
N ILE A 281 -33.29 6.32 -17.69
CA ILE A 281 -33.33 5.32 -18.75
C ILE A 281 -33.86 6.01 -20.03
N LYS A 282 -33.11 5.85 -21.13
CA LYS A 282 -33.49 6.37 -22.45
C LYS A 282 -32.95 5.45 -23.54
N ASN A 283 -33.80 4.99 -24.43
CA ASN A 283 -33.44 4.14 -25.59
C ASN A 283 -32.67 2.86 -25.18
N GLY A 284 -33.05 2.18 -24.08
CA GLY A 284 -32.39 0.99 -23.58
C GLY A 284 -31.06 1.24 -22.89
N GLU A 285 -30.65 2.50 -22.71
CA GLU A 285 -29.47 2.89 -21.97
C GLU A 285 -29.86 3.53 -20.61
N LYS A 286 -29.10 3.23 -19.57
CA LYS A 286 -29.17 3.91 -18.29
C LYS A 286 -28.02 4.92 -18.20
N ILE A 287 -28.37 6.16 -17.95
CA ILE A 287 -27.47 7.32 -17.99
C ILE A 287 -27.26 7.83 -16.57
N TYR A 288 -26.03 7.76 -16.12
CA TYR A 288 -25.58 8.29 -14.84
C TYR A 288 -24.80 9.61 -15.06
N GLN A 289 -24.81 10.49 -14.08
CA GLN A 289 -23.97 11.67 -14.09
C GLN A 289 -23.35 11.86 -12.71
N PHE A 290 -22.01 11.85 -12.67
CA PHE A 290 -21.22 12.00 -11.46
C PHE A 290 -20.43 13.29 -11.50
N TYR A 291 -20.10 13.78 -10.30
CA TYR A 291 -19.21 14.92 -10.07
C TYR A 291 -18.27 14.58 -8.92
N ALA A 292 -17.00 14.93 -9.10
CA ALA A 292 -15.97 14.90 -8.06
C ALA A 292 -15.07 16.12 -8.21
N ASP A 293 -14.69 16.71 -7.11
CA ASP A 293 -13.74 17.80 -7.06
C ASP A 293 -12.67 17.54 -6.00
N ASP A 294 -11.52 18.19 -6.17
CA ASP A 294 -10.34 17.95 -5.36
C ASP A 294 -9.93 16.48 -5.32
N VAL A 295 -10.04 15.79 -6.46
CA VAL A 295 -9.55 14.43 -6.69
C VAL A 295 -8.56 14.43 -7.86
N HIS A 296 -7.69 13.44 -7.91
CA HIS A 296 -6.68 13.34 -8.98
C HIS A 296 -6.91 12.15 -9.92
N ASP A 297 -8.00 11.42 -9.72
CA ASP A 297 -8.42 10.32 -10.60
C ASP A 297 -9.95 10.19 -10.63
N PHE A 298 -10.47 9.47 -11.63
CA PHE A 298 -11.86 9.11 -11.73
C PHE A 298 -12.00 7.68 -12.27
N ALA A 299 -12.44 6.77 -11.42
CA ALA A 299 -12.73 5.39 -11.81
C ALA A 299 -14.22 5.07 -11.67
N TRP A 300 -14.65 4.01 -12.35
CA TRP A 300 -16.01 3.50 -12.22
C TRP A 300 -16.05 2.00 -12.49
N ALA A 301 -17.03 1.34 -11.88
CA ALA A 301 -17.34 -0.06 -12.12
C ALA A 301 -18.82 -0.22 -12.48
N ALA A 302 -19.15 -1.25 -13.24
CA ALA A 302 -20.52 -1.53 -13.62
C ALA A 302 -20.79 -3.04 -13.72
N SER A 303 -21.97 -3.45 -13.28
CA SER A 303 -22.49 -4.81 -13.47
C SER A 303 -24.02 -4.81 -13.39
N PRO A 304 -24.72 -5.64 -14.17
CA PRO A 304 -26.14 -5.87 -13.98
C PRO A 304 -26.42 -6.64 -12.69
N ASP A 305 -25.44 -7.43 -12.24
CA ASP A 305 -25.58 -8.40 -11.15
C ASP A 305 -25.32 -7.79 -9.78
N PHE A 306 -24.77 -6.59 -9.70
CA PHE A 306 -24.47 -5.95 -8.40
C PHE A 306 -25.62 -5.98 -7.41
N VAL A 307 -25.38 -6.54 -6.22
CA VAL A 307 -26.18 -6.30 -5.03
C VAL A 307 -25.75 -4.95 -4.45
N TYR A 308 -26.69 -4.01 -4.46
CA TYR A 308 -26.44 -2.66 -3.96
C TYR A 308 -27.00 -2.48 -2.56
N ALA A 309 -26.20 -1.89 -1.68
CA ALA A 309 -26.62 -1.41 -0.38
C ALA A 309 -25.94 -0.07 -0.07
N GLU A 310 -26.58 0.77 0.76
CA GLU A 310 -25.97 2.01 1.23
C GLU A 310 -26.38 2.34 2.66
N GLU A 311 -25.47 2.98 3.39
CA GLU A 311 -25.71 3.49 4.74
C GLU A 311 -25.14 4.89 4.91
N PRO A 312 -25.86 5.81 5.56
CA PRO A 312 -25.29 7.07 6.03
C PRO A 312 -24.42 6.80 7.26
N PHE A 313 -23.29 7.49 7.32
CA PHE A 313 -22.38 7.40 8.47
C PHE A 313 -21.86 8.79 8.87
N SER A 314 -21.83 9.04 10.17
CA SER A 314 -21.16 10.20 10.77
C SER A 314 -20.54 9.84 12.10
N ALA A 315 -19.40 10.45 12.41
CA ALA A 315 -18.66 10.27 13.66
C ALA A 315 -17.88 11.57 13.93
N PRO A 316 -17.24 11.73 15.08
CA PRO A 316 -16.32 12.84 15.29
C PRO A 316 -15.30 12.93 14.15
N ASN A 317 -15.14 14.10 13.52
CA ASN A 317 -14.33 14.33 12.32
C ASN A 317 -14.79 13.59 11.03
N VAL A 318 -15.97 12.97 11.04
CA VAL A 318 -16.62 12.43 9.84
C VAL A 318 -17.96 13.17 9.68
N PRO A 319 -18.00 14.27 8.91
CA PRO A 319 -19.14 15.20 8.92
C PRO A 319 -20.42 14.63 8.30
N GLY A 320 -20.32 13.52 7.60
CA GLY A 320 -21.45 12.80 7.00
C GLY A 320 -21.01 12.18 5.68
N VAL A 321 -20.88 10.86 5.66
CA VAL A 321 -20.47 10.08 4.49
C VAL A 321 -21.56 9.08 4.16
N ARG A 322 -21.90 8.98 2.89
CA ARG A 322 -22.76 7.91 2.38
C ARG A 322 -21.85 6.78 1.91
N ILE A 323 -21.80 5.69 2.67
CA ILE A 323 -21.07 4.47 2.32
C ILE A 323 -21.95 3.63 1.40
N LYS A 324 -21.45 3.29 0.22
CA LYS A 324 -22.16 2.54 -0.81
C LYS A 324 -21.43 1.24 -1.10
N LEU A 325 -22.13 0.13 -1.06
CA LEU A 325 -21.63 -1.18 -1.41
C LEU A 325 -22.19 -1.63 -2.76
N TYR A 326 -21.32 -2.13 -3.62
CA TYR A 326 -21.62 -2.75 -4.89
C TYR A 326 -20.98 -4.14 -4.89
N LEU A 327 -21.72 -5.15 -4.46
CA LEU A 327 -21.22 -6.49 -4.20
C LEU A 327 -21.57 -7.43 -5.34
N ASP A 328 -20.63 -8.30 -5.70
CA ASP A 328 -20.98 -9.52 -6.41
C ASP A 328 -21.99 -10.33 -5.57
N PRO A 329 -23.01 -10.97 -6.18
CA PRO A 329 -24.04 -11.71 -5.44
C PRO A 329 -23.50 -12.75 -4.46
N ALA A 330 -22.36 -13.37 -4.74
CA ALA A 330 -21.74 -14.35 -3.84
C ALA A 330 -21.32 -13.75 -2.48
N HIS A 331 -21.20 -12.42 -2.38
CA HIS A 331 -20.77 -11.72 -1.18
C HIS A 331 -21.89 -10.98 -0.44
N GLN A 332 -23.14 -11.11 -0.87
CA GLN A 332 -24.27 -10.35 -0.31
C GLN A 332 -24.47 -10.56 1.19
N ASP A 333 -24.19 -11.76 1.71
CA ASP A 333 -24.35 -12.11 3.12
C ASP A 333 -23.24 -11.51 4.01
N LEU A 334 -22.20 -10.95 3.38
CA LEU A 334 -21.06 -10.34 4.08
C LEU A 334 -21.19 -8.80 4.19
N LYS A 335 -22.30 -8.21 3.73
CA LYS A 335 -22.47 -6.74 3.65
C LYS A 335 -22.21 -6.01 4.97
N GLU A 336 -22.63 -6.59 6.10
CA GLU A 336 -22.45 -6.00 7.42
C GLU A 336 -20.96 -5.91 7.81
N ARG A 337 -20.13 -6.88 7.39
CA ARG A 337 -18.69 -6.87 7.60
C ARG A 337 -18.04 -5.73 6.82
N TYR A 338 -18.42 -5.53 5.55
CA TYR A 338 -17.93 -4.40 4.73
C TYR A 338 -18.31 -3.06 5.36
N PHE A 339 -19.56 -2.88 5.77
CA PHE A 339 -20.00 -1.66 6.44
C PHE A 339 -19.27 -1.41 7.75
N TYR A 340 -19.08 -2.44 8.57
CA TYR A 340 -18.35 -2.32 9.84
C TYR A 340 -16.91 -1.89 9.61
N ALA A 341 -16.18 -2.58 8.74
CA ALA A 341 -14.79 -2.23 8.40
C ALA A 341 -14.67 -0.81 7.85
N ALA A 342 -15.56 -0.40 6.96
CA ALA A 342 -15.58 0.95 6.41
C ALA A 342 -15.84 2.04 7.47
N LYS A 343 -16.79 1.81 8.38
CA LYS A 343 -17.09 2.74 9.48
C LYS A 343 -15.94 2.84 10.47
N ALA A 344 -15.32 1.70 10.81
CA ALA A 344 -14.14 1.64 11.67
C ALA A 344 -12.97 2.41 11.04
N ALA A 345 -12.69 2.19 9.76
CA ALA A 345 -11.63 2.89 9.03
C ALA A 345 -11.89 4.42 8.98
N LEU A 346 -13.07 4.84 8.53
CA LEU A 346 -13.42 6.26 8.47
C LEU A 346 -13.34 6.94 9.85
N SER A 347 -13.82 6.28 10.90
CA SER A 347 -13.80 6.82 12.27
C SER A 347 -12.37 6.99 12.80
N ASN A 348 -11.56 5.93 12.73
CA ASN A 348 -10.22 5.93 13.29
C ASN A 348 -9.26 6.81 12.48
N TYR A 349 -9.27 6.70 11.15
CA TYR A 349 -8.40 7.50 10.30
C TYR A 349 -8.74 8.99 10.36
N SER A 350 -10.04 9.35 10.42
CA SER A 350 -10.43 10.75 10.63
C SER A 350 -9.98 11.30 11.98
N LYS A 351 -9.93 10.44 13.02
CA LYS A 351 -9.41 10.81 14.33
C LYS A 351 -7.89 11.00 14.31
N TRP A 352 -7.16 10.09 13.64
CA TRP A 352 -5.69 10.11 13.65
C TRP A 352 -5.09 11.11 12.68
N PHE A 353 -5.70 11.28 11.50
CA PHE A 353 -5.11 12.02 10.37
C PHE A 353 -5.85 13.31 10.05
N GLY A 354 -7.11 13.42 10.46
CA GLY A 354 -7.96 14.58 10.18
C GLY A 354 -9.23 14.22 9.41
N PRO A 355 -10.15 15.18 9.23
CA PRO A 355 -11.46 14.89 8.65
C PRO A 355 -11.40 14.27 7.25
N TYR A 356 -12.23 13.24 7.00
CA TYR A 356 -12.51 12.75 5.65
C TYR A 356 -13.31 13.83 4.89
N PRO A 357 -12.80 14.35 3.76
CA PRO A 357 -13.35 15.56 3.15
C PRO A 357 -14.53 15.29 2.21
N TYR A 358 -14.76 14.05 1.82
CA TYR A 358 -15.75 13.71 0.81
C TYR A 358 -17.08 13.23 1.43
N SER A 359 -18.17 13.44 0.70
CA SER A 359 -19.52 13.05 1.14
C SER A 359 -19.91 11.60 0.81
N THR A 360 -19.09 10.91 0.04
CA THR A 360 -19.34 9.53 -0.40
C THR A 360 -18.10 8.66 -0.28
N LEU A 361 -18.31 7.36 -0.08
CA LEU A 361 -17.33 6.31 -0.23
C LEU A 361 -18.03 5.10 -0.84
N SER A 362 -17.56 4.66 -2.01
CA SER A 362 -18.07 3.47 -2.70
C SER A 362 -17.09 2.32 -2.54
N ILE A 363 -17.58 1.14 -2.18
CA ILE A 363 -16.81 -0.11 -2.10
C ILE A 363 -17.36 -1.05 -3.16
N VAL A 364 -16.50 -1.51 -4.05
CA VAL A 364 -16.83 -2.46 -5.12
C VAL A 364 -16.16 -3.78 -4.83
N VAL A 365 -16.93 -4.86 -4.83
CA VAL A 365 -16.43 -6.23 -4.71
C VAL A 365 -16.70 -6.95 -6.03
N PRO A 366 -15.66 -7.25 -6.81
CA PRO A 366 -15.78 -7.93 -8.08
C PRO A 366 -16.19 -9.42 -7.91
N PRO A 367 -16.66 -10.08 -8.97
CA PRO A 367 -16.76 -11.53 -8.98
C PRO A 367 -15.36 -12.17 -8.87
N LYS A 368 -15.28 -13.41 -8.43
CA LYS A 368 -14.00 -14.11 -8.23
C LYS A 368 -13.12 -14.13 -9.47
N THR A 369 -13.73 -14.21 -10.67
CA THR A 369 -13.05 -14.13 -11.97
C THR A 369 -12.52 -12.73 -12.30
N GLY A 370 -12.88 -11.74 -11.51
CA GLY A 370 -12.48 -10.34 -11.64
C GLY A 370 -11.58 -9.85 -10.51
N ASN A 371 -11.03 -10.73 -9.68
CA ASN A 371 -10.22 -10.37 -8.51
C ASN A 371 -9.01 -9.48 -8.84
N GLY A 372 -8.45 -9.56 -10.04
CA GLY A 372 -7.37 -8.66 -10.47
C GLY A 372 -7.77 -7.16 -10.49
N ALA A 373 -9.07 -6.84 -10.36
CA ALA A 373 -9.55 -5.48 -10.17
C ALA A 373 -9.73 -5.10 -8.68
N GLY A 374 -9.59 -6.03 -7.75
CA GLY A 374 -9.65 -5.77 -6.30
C GLY A 374 -8.37 -5.15 -5.77
N GLY A 375 -8.43 -4.58 -4.56
CA GLY A 375 -7.28 -3.96 -3.92
C GLY A 375 -6.82 -2.70 -4.67
N MET A 376 -7.75 -1.73 -4.86
CA MET A 376 -7.48 -0.45 -5.50
C MET A 376 -8.20 0.70 -4.80
N GLU A 377 -7.51 1.83 -4.73
CA GLU A 377 -7.72 2.95 -3.84
C GLU A 377 -8.23 4.23 -4.54
N TYR A 378 -8.92 4.12 -5.65
CA TYR A 378 -9.39 5.32 -6.37
C TYR A 378 -10.12 6.31 -5.43
N PRO A 379 -9.96 7.63 -5.64
CA PRO A 379 -10.60 8.61 -4.77
C PRO A 379 -12.11 8.36 -4.64
N THR A 380 -12.58 8.18 -3.40
CA THR A 380 -13.98 7.88 -3.03
C THR A 380 -14.58 6.59 -3.60
N LEU A 381 -13.78 5.78 -4.29
CA LEU A 381 -14.15 4.47 -4.80
C LEU A 381 -13.01 3.48 -4.58
N VAL A 382 -13.19 2.53 -3.69
CA VAL A 382 -12.22 1.48 -3.44
C VAL A 382 -12.75 0.14 -3.95
N THR A 383 -11.82 -0.73 -4.37
CA THR A 383 -12.19 -2.10 -4.75
C THR A 383 -11.62 -3.09 -3.75
N ALA A 384 -12.44 -3.99 -3.25
CA ALA A 384 -12.06 -4.97 -2.25
C ALA A 384 -12.20 -6.40 -2.79
N PHE A 385 -11.79 -7.38 -1.99
CA PHE A 385 -11.96 -8.80 -2.29
C PHE A 385 -13.15 -9.40 -1.52
N GLY A 386 -13.63 -10.55 -1.98
CA GLY A 386 -14.49 -11.43 -1.20
C GLY A 386 -13.71 -12.08 -0.07
N ALA A 387 -14.42 -12.59 0.95
CA ALA A 387 -13.81 -13.37 2.02
C ALA A 387 -13.79 -14.85 1.68
N ASP A 388 -12.62 -15.48 1.76
CA ASP A 388 -12.48 -16.92 1.77
C ASP A 388 -12.60 -17.49 3.21
N ASP A 389 -12.32 -16.67 4.24
CA ASP A 389 -12.49 -16.97 5.66
C ASP A 389 -13.80 -16.37 6.19
N THR A 390 -14.52 -17.12 7.03
CA THR A 390 -15.73 -16.63 7.70
C THR A 390 -15.43 -15.81 8.96
N THR A 391 -14.20 -15.84 9.46
CA THR A 391 -13.76 -15.11 10.66
C THR A 391 -13.52 -13.63 10.34
N PRO A 392 -14.17 -12.68 11.04
CA PRO A 392 -13.88 -11.25 10.87
C PRO A 392 -12.42 -10.89 11.17
N GLY A 393 -11.89 -9.89 10.43
CA GLY A 393 -10.55 -9.35 10.64
C GLY A 393 -9.47 -9.91 9.71
N TYR A 394 -9.83 -10.80 8.79
CA TYR A 394 -8.92 -11.32 7.77
C TYR A 394 -9.15 -10.62 6.42
N ASP A 395 -8.94 -11.30 5.31
CA ASP A 395 -8.81 -10.72 3.95
C ASP A 395 -9.81 -9.60 3.62
N LEU A 396 -11.09 -9.77 3.95
CA LEU A 396 -12.12 -8.76 3.68
C LEU A 396 -11.84 -7.46 4.44
N GLU A 397 -11.74 -7.54 5.76
CA GLU A 397 -11.61 -6.36 6.62
C GLU A 397 -10.27 -5.68 6.41
N ARG A 398 -9.18 -6.46 6.32
CA ARG A 398 -7.85 -5.93 6.04
C ARG A 398 -7.83 -5.15 4.74
N THR A 399 -8.36 -5.72 3.65
CA THR A 399 -8.42 -5.03 2.36
C THR A 399 -9.26 -3.75 2.46
N VAL A 400 -10.48 -3.81 3.01
CA VAL A 400 -11.33 -2.61 3.12
C VAL A 400 -10.65 -1.51 3.95
N VAL A 401 -10.02 -1.88 5.06
CA VAL A 401 -9.31 -0.95 5.94
C VAL A 401 -8.10 -0.34 5.23
N HIS A 402 -7.34 -1.16 4.51
CA HIS A 402 -6.19 -0.73 3.71
C HIS A 402 -6.61 0.27 2.64
N GLU A 403 -7.54 -0.09 1.77
CA GLU A 403 -8.01 0.76 0.67
C GLU A 403 -8.62 2.09 1.16
N ILE A 404 -9.26 2.10 2.34
CA ILE A 404 -9.74 3.35 2.95
C ILE A 404 -8.58 4.16 3.55
N GLY A 405 -7.51 3.53 4.00
CA GLY A 405 -6.27 4.22 4.41
C GLY A 405 -5.68 5.07 3.30
N HIS A 406 -5.71 4.55 2.09
CA HIS A 406 -5.30 5.27 0.89
C HIS A 406 -6.15 6.51 0.56
N GLN A 407 -7.35 6.66 1.10
CA GLN A 407 -8.08 7.93 0.96
C GLN A 407 -7.35 9.09 1.64
N TYR A 408 -6.44 8.78 2.59
CA TYR A 408 -5.56 9.74 3.26
C TYR A 408 -4.17 9.78 2.61
N PHE A 409 -3.53 8.63 2.41
CA PHE A 409 -2.21 8.50 1.79
C PHE A 409 -2.38 7.98 0.36
N TYR A 410 -2.42 8.79 -0.61
CA TYR A 410 -2.77 8.76 -2.01
C TYR A 410 -3.93 9.74 -2.32
N GLY A 411 -5.14 9.48 -1.82
CA GLY A 411 -6.33 10.28 -2.14
C GLY A 411 -6.19 11.75 -1.74
N MET A 412 -5.72 12.04 -0.52
CA MET A 412 -5.47 13.41 -0.05
C MET A 412 -4.00 13.82 -0.11
N VAL A 413 -3.09 12.95 0.31
CA VAL A 413 -1.65 13.20 0.27
C VAL A 413 -1.10 12.44 -0.93
N ALA A 414 -1.17 13.07 -2.12
CA ALA A 414 -0.90 12.42 -3.40
C ALA A 414 0.60 12.40 -3.73
N SER A 415 1.36 11.54 -3.05
CA SER A 415 2.75 11.27 -3.38
C SER A 415 2.91 10.70 -4.80
N ASN A 416 4.11 10.77 -5.36
CA ASN A 416 4.39 10.16 -6.65
C ASN A 416 4.75 8.68 -6.47
N GLU A 417 3.83 7.81 -6.81
CA GLU A 417 3.97 6.37 -6.62
C GLU A 417 4.92 5.70 -7.62
N PHE A 418 5.24 6.38 -8.72
CA PHE A 418 6.31 5.92 -9.58
C PHE A 418 7.68 6.02 -8.90
N GLU A 419 7.89 7.05 -8.07
CA GLU A 419 9.21 7.39 -7.54
C GLU A 419 9.37 7.10 -6.05
N GLU A 420 8.29 7.17 -5.25
CA GLU A 420 8.33 7.04 -3.79
C GLU A 420 7.08 6.33 -3.25
N ALA A 421 6.75 5.15 -3.78
CA ALA A 421 5.52 4.41 -3.47
C ALA A 421 5.33 4.07 -1.98
N TRP A 422 6.39 4.03 -1.16
CA TRP A 422 6.29 3.76 0.27
C TRP A 422 5.54 4.85 1.05
N LEU A 423 5.46 6.10 0.51
CA LEU A 423 4.71 7.21 1.12
C LEU A 423 3.20 7.00 1.07
N ASP A 424 2.77 6.12 0.20
CA ASP A 424 1.42 5.64 0.05
C ASP A 424 1.26 4.30 0.79
N GLU A 425 1.84 3.25 0.29
CA GLU A 425 1.66 1.87 0.73
C GLU A 425 2.22 1.57 2.13
N GLY A 426 3.40 2.12 2.45
CA GLY A 426 4.01 1.95 3.75
C GLY A 426 3.21 2.65 4.87
N PHE A 427 2.69 3.85 4.58
CA PHE A 427 1.85 4.60 5.51
C PHE A 427 0.49 3.93 5.70
N THR A 428 -0.11 3.48 4.62
CA THR A 428 -1.38 2.76 4.65
C THR A 428 -1.25 1.43 5.39
N SER A 429 -0.19 0.65 5.13
CA SER A 429 0.08 -0.59 5.85
C SER A 429 0.34 -0.37 7.36
N TYR A 430 0.97 0.74 7.74
CA TYR A 430 1.12 1.13 9.14
C TYR A 430 -0.25 1.44 9.79
N ALA A 431 -1.08 2.21 9.09
CA ALA A 431 -2.40 2.59 9.57
C ALA A 431 -3.34 1.39 9.67
N GLU A 432 -3.29 0.48 8.69
CA GLU A 432 -4.00 -0.79 8.65
C GLU A 432 -3.68 -1.63 9.90
N ASP A 433 -2.41 -1.97 10.14
CA ASP A 433 -2.03 -2.80 11.27
C ASP A 433 -2.50 -2.21 12.61
N LYS A 434 -2.37 -0.89 12.78
CA LYS A 434 -2.81 -0.18 13.99
C LYS A 434 -4.33 -0.27 14.20
N LEU A 435 -5.11 -0.18 13.12
CA LEU A 435 -6.56 -0.33 13.17
C LEU A 435 -6.96 -1.78 13.42
N MET A 436 -6.31 -2.73 12.74
CA MET A 436 -6.60 -4.16 12.91
C MET A 436 -6.28 -4.65 14.32
N GLU A 437 -5.23 -4.13 14.95
CA GLU A 437 -4.96 -4.38 16.37
C GLU A 437 -6.08 -3.81 17.26
N GLN A 438 -6.47 -2.55 17.04
CA GLN A 438 -7.44 -1.86 17.88
C GLN A 438 -8.84 -2.44 17.76
N GLU A 439 -9.34 -2.71 16.56
CA GLU A 439 -10.73 -3.11 16.29
C GLU A 439 -10.94 -4.63 16.30
N TYR A 440 -9.92 -5.40 15.93
CA TYR A 440 -10.03 -6.84 15.74
C TYR A 440 -9.09 -7.66 16.65
N GLY A 441 -8.20 -6.98 17.42
CA GLY A 441 -7.22 -7.64 18.28
C GLY A 441 -6.13 -8.39 17.53
N LEU A 442 -5.94 -8.08 16.24
CA LEU A 442 -4.94 -8.74 15.38
C LEU A 442 -3.58 -8.04 15.49
N ILE A 443 -2.74 -8.56 16.37
CA ILE A 443 -1.38 -8.04 16.57
C ILE A 443 -0.47 -8.60 15.46
N PRO A 444 0.25 -7.74 14.71
CA PRO A 444 1.16 -8.20 13.67
C PRO A 444 2.37 -8.95 14.27
N ASN A 445 2.77 -10.05 13.63
CA ASN A 445 4.01 -10.74 13.99
C ASN A 445 5.21 -10.04 13.38
N LEU A 446 5.70 -8.99 14.03
CA LEU A 446 6.78 -8.13 13.52
C LEU A 446 8.08 -8.90 13.22
N PRO A 447 8.55 -9.86 14.07
CA PRO A 447 9.74 -10.67 13.74
C PRO A 447 9.60 -11.48 12.45
N VAL A 448 8.42 -12.02 12.17
CA VAL A 448 8.15 -12.72 10.91
C VAL A 448 8.15 -11.74 9.74
N GLN A 449 7.45 -10.63 9.89
CA GLN A 449 7.37 -9.62 8.84
C GLN A 449 8.74 -9.03 8.48
N SER A 450 9.54 -8.66 9.46
CA SER A 450 10.90 -8.15 9.21
C SER A 450 11.80 -9.23 8.60
N GLY A 451 11.66 -10.49 9.02
CA GLY A 451 12.38 -11.64 8.47
C GLY A 451 12.11 -11.91 6.99
N LEU A 452 10.95 -11.49 6.46
CA LEU A 452 10.62 -11.57 5.04
C LEU A 452 11.40 -10.56 4.16
N ILE A 453 12.01 -9.55 4.76
CA ILE A 453 12.81 -8.55 4.04
C ILE A 453 14.23 -9.12 3.81
N THR A 454 14.37 -10.00 2.86
CA THR A 454 15.64 -10.69 2.57
C THR A 454 16.58 -9.86 1.70
N SER A 455 16.05 -8.89 0.97
CA SER A 455 16.77 -7.95 0.10
C SER A 455 16.25 -6.53 0.33
N PRO A 456 16.72 -5.84 1.38
CA PRO A 456 16.32 -4.47 1.62
C PRO A 456 16.84 -3.55 0.51
N ALA A 457 16.04 -2.55 0.14
CA ALA A 457 16.35 -1.56 -0.87
C ALA A 457 15.90 -0.16 -0.41
N SER A 458 16.45 0.90 -1.00
CA SER A 458 15.99 2.26 -0.75
C SER A 458 14.48 2.39 -0.95
N LEU A 459 13.78 3.05 -0.03
CA LEU A 459 12.35 3.33 -0.15
C LEU A 459 12.05 4.46 -1.16
N THR A 460 13.09 5.20 -1.58
CA THR A 460 13.01 6.23 -2.63
C THR A 460 13.50 5.71 -3.98
N GLN A 461 13.58 4.38 -4.14
CA GLN A 461 13.83 3.76 -5.43
C GLN A 461 12.56 3.81 -6.27
N GLU A 462 12.71 4.08 -7.57
CA GLU A 462 11.58 4.02 -8.49
C GLU A 462 10.95 2.62 -8.50
N SER A 463 9.63 2.57 -8.51
CA SER A 463 8.84 1.35 -8.27
C SER A 463 9.18 0.19 -9.20
N TRP A 464 9.46 0.47 -10.48
CA TRP A 464 9.81 -0.56 -11.47
C TRP A 464 11.25 -1.08 -11.39
N LYS A 465 12.10 -0.47 -10.55
CA LYS A 465 13.48 -0.93 -10.34
C LYS A 465 13.62 -2.02 -9.28
N PHE A 466 12.54 -2.41 -8.63
CA PHE A 466 12.55 -3.59 -7.79
C PHE A 466 12.55 -4.87 -8.64
N ASP A 467 13.38 -5.85 -8.27
CA ASP A 467 13.64 -7.06 -9.08
C ASP A 467 12.41 -7.94 -9.32
N SER A 468 11.40 -7.84 -8.48
CA SER A 468 10.16 -8.60 -8.54
C SER A 468 9.04 -7.94 -7.75
N GLN A 469 7.80 -8.39 -7.96
CA GLN A 469 6.64 -7.99 -7.15
C GLN A 469 6.85 -8.23 -5.64
N ASN A 470 7.40 -9.38 -5.28
CA ASN A 470 7.69 -9.71 -3.87
C ASN A 470 8.76 -8.80 -3.28
N HIS A 471 9.79 -8.46 -4.06
CA HIS A 471 10.83 -7.52 -3.64
C HIS A 471 10.23 -6.11 -3.44
N TYR A 472 9.37 -5.67 -4.36
CA TYR A 472 8.61 -4.42 -4.23
C TYR A 472 7.75 -4.44 -2.96
N ALA A 473 6.88 -5.43 -2.78
CA ALA A 473 5.97 -5.52 -1.64
C ALA A 473 6.71 -5.60 -0.29
N ALA A 474 7.79 -6.41 -0.20
CA ALA A 474 8.58 -6.54 1.02
C ALA A 474 9.23 -5.20 1.44
N ASN A 475 9.63 -4.35 0.48
CA ASN A 475 10.23 -3.05 0.78
C ASN A 475 9.18 -1.95 0.96
N VAL A 476 8.31 -1.77 -0.02
CA VAL A 476 7.38 -0.63 -0.08
C VAL A 476 6.30 -0.74 1.01
N TYR A 477 5.67 -1.89 1.17
CA TYR A 477 4.65 -2.15 2.20
C TYR A 477 5.30 -2.48 3.55
N THR A 478 6.03 -3.60 3.62
CA THR A 478 6.48 -4.14 4.91
C THR A 478 7.60 -3.29 5.50
N ARG A 479 8.70 -3.07 4.77
CA ARG A 479 9.82 -2.27 5.30
C ARG A 479 9.42 -0.80 5.50
N GLY A 480 8.60 -0.23 4.60
CA GLY A 480 8.03 1.12 4.74
C GLY A 480 7.27 1.27 6.05
N LYS A 481 6.37 0.32 6.36
CA LYS A 481 5.66 0.26 7.64
C LYS A 481 6.60 0.14 8.83
N LEU A 482 7.60 -0.75 8.78
CA LEU A 482 8.56 -0.94 9.88
C LEU A 482 9.41 0.31 10.14
N VAL A 483 9.70 1.09 9.11
CA VAL A 483 10.36 2.41 9.27
C VAL A 483 9.47 3.36 10.07
N LEU A 484 8.17 3.40 9.81
CA LEU A 484 7.24 4.23 10.60
C LEU A 484 7.12 3.73 12.04
N LEU A 485 7.06 2.42 12.26
CA LEU A 485 7.07 1.82 13.60
C LEU A 485 8.38 2.13 14.35
N GLY A 486 9.52 2.13 13.66
CA GLY A 486 10.81 2.50 14.26
C GLY A 486 10.85 3.97 14.69
N ILE A 487 10.19 4.87 13.97
CA ILE A 487 9.99 6.26 14.41
C ILE A 487 9.08 6.27 15.65
N GLU A 488 7.94 5.57 15.60
CA GLU A 488 7.00 5.51 16.73
C GLU A 488 7.65 5.00 18.01
N GLN A 489 8.49 3.97 17.94
CA GLN A 489 9.21 3.43 19.09
C GLN A 489 10.11 4.48 19.75
N GLN A 490 10.76 5.33 18.96
CA GLN A 490 11.65 6.37 19.47
C GLN A 490 10.92 7.58 20.05
N VAL A 491 9.76 7.94 19.48
CA VAL A 491 9.04 9.17 19.87
C VAL A 491 7.81 8.91 20.74
N GLY A 492 7.33 7.67 20.76
CA GLY A 492 6.09 7.24 21.41
C GLY A 492 4.83 7.51 20.58
N ALA A 493 3.79 6.70 20.80
CA ALA A 493 2.56 6.68 19.98
C ALA A 493 1.88 8.06 19.86
N LYS A 494 1.77 8.83 20.95
CA LYS A 494 1.15 10.17 20.92
C LYS A 494 1.93 11.17 20.06
N THR A 495 3.25 11.08 20.05
CA THR A 495 4.08 11.96 19.20
C THR A 495 3.96 11.51 17.74
N MET A 496 3.92 10.21 17.48
CA MET A 496 3.71 9.67 16.14
C MET A 496 2.35 10.09 15.55
N GLU A 497 1.26 10.02 16.32
CA GLU A 497 -0.05 10.55 15.91
C GLU A 497 0.02 12.04 15.53
N ARG A 498 0.76 12.84 16.31
CA ARG A 498 0.98 14.26 16.01
C ARG A 498 1.82 14.46 14.74
N ILE A 499 2.82 13.62 14.49
CA ILE A 499 3.62 13.63 13.26
C ILE A 499 2.71 13.39 12.06
N LEU A 500 1.94 12.30 12.07
CA LEU A 500 1.08 11.90 10.96
C LEU A 500 -0.05 12.91 10.71
N SER A 501 -0.71 13.38 11.76
CA SER A 501 -1.75 14.41 11.62
C SER A 501 -1.19 15.74 11.09
N THR A 502 0.04 16.12 11.50
CA THR A 502 0.74 17.30 10.97
C THR A 502 1.10 17.12 9.51
N TYR A 503 1.58 15.92 9.13
CA TYR A 503 1.92 15.60 7.75
C TYR A 503 0.71 15.69 6.83
N VAL A 504 -0.40 15.01 7.18
CA VAL A 504 -1.63 15.09 6.40
C VAL A 504 -2.16 16.53 6.34
N LYS A 505 -2.25 17.25 7.47
CA LYS A 505 -2.70 18.63 7.49
C LYS A 505 -1.89 19.56 6.59
N LYS A 506 -0.56 19.38 6.51
CA LYS A 506 0.35 20.22 5.74
C LYS A 506 0.36 19.89 4.25
N TYR A 507 0.21 18.60 3.93
CA TYR A 507 0.38 18.10 2.57
C TYR A 507 -0.89 17.55 1.91
N ARG A 508 -2.05 17.60 2.60
CA ARG A 508 -3.32 17.24 1.95
C ARG A 508 -3.52 18.07 0.68
N PHE A 509 -3.94 17.42 -0.38
CA PHE A 509 -4.13 17.95 -1.72
C PHE A 509 -2.87 18.53 -2.36
N LYS A 510 -1.73 17.91 -2.05
CA LYS A 510 -0.40 18.23 -2.59
C LYS A 510 0.39 16.95 -2.86
N HIS A 511 1.58 17.13 -3.45
CA HIS A 511 2.49 16.05 -3.84
C HIS A 511 3.79 16.11 -3.02
N PRO A 512 3.83 15.58 -1.79
CA PRO A 512 5.05 15.60 -0.97
C PRO A 512 6.05 14.52 -1.39
N THR A 513 7.27 14.64 -0.82
CA THR A 513 8.36 13.67 -0.91
C THR A 513 8.72 13.10 0.46
N SER A 514 9.58 12.08 0.47
CA SER A 514 10.21 11.55 1.71
C SER A 514 10.92 12.65 2.51
N ALA A 515 11.58 13.59 1.82
CA ALA A 515 12.23 14.73 2.47
C ALA A 515 11.23 15.68 3.15
N ASP A 516 10.04 15.80 2.61
CA ASP A 516 8.98 16.61 3.23
C ASP A 516 8.40 15.93 4.47
N PHE A 517 8.27 14.60 4.46
CA PHE A 517 7.91 13.84 5.66
C PHE A 517 9.01 13.94 6.73
N GLN A 518 10.29 13.78 6.37
CA GLN A 518 11.42 13.97 7.27
C GLN A 518 11.36 15.34 7.97
N LYS A 519 11.13 16.42 7.21
CA LYS A 519 10.97 17.78 7.78
C LYS A 519 9.83 17.86 8.81
N VAL A 520 8.72 17.13 8.60
CA VAL A 520 7.63 17.09 9.58
C VAL A 520 8.04 16.36 10.84
N VAL A 521 8.74 15.23 10.71
CA VAL A 521 9.26 14.47 11.86
C VAL A 521 10.21 15.36 12.68
N GLU A 522 11.16 16.03 12.04
CA GLU A 522 12.11 16.94 12.67
C GLU A 522 11.42 18.16 13.31
N GLN A 523 10.42 18.73 12.64
CA GLN A 523 9.61 19.84 13.16
C GLN A 523 8.87 19.46 14.44
N VAL A 524 8.25 18.28 14.47
CA VAL A 524 7.42 17.84 15.59
C VAL A 524 8.27 17.37 16.78
N THR A 525 9.41 16.74 16.50
CA THR A 525 10.29 16.17 17.54
C THR A 525 11.37 17.12 18.03
N HIS A 526 11.63 18.20 17.29
CA HIS A 526 12.71 19.17 17.56
C HIS A 526 14.11 18.52 17.60
N LYS A 527 14.31 17.43 16.85
CA LYS A 527 15.61 16.76 16.69
C LYS A 527 15.90 16.52 15.21
N SER A 528 17.17 16.34 14.84
CA SER A 528 17.53 15.82 13.51
C SER A 528 17.17 14.34 13.40
N TRP A 529 16.66 13.97 12.25
CA TRP A 529 16.38 12.58 11.86
C TRP A 529 17.20 12.16 10.63
N SER A 530 18.17 12.98 10.23
CA SER A 530 18.95 12.75 9.02
C SER A 530 19.64 11.39 9.01
N ASP A 531 20.24 10.95 10.12
CA ASP A 531 20.91 9.64 10.18
C ASP A 531 19.93 8.49 10.04
N TYR A 532 18.77 8.58 10.68
CA TYR A 532 17.71 7.57 10.55
C TYR A 532 17.19 7.48 9.12
N PHE A 533 16.87 8.63 8.49
CA PHE A 533 16.37 8.66 7.11
C PHE A 533 17.44 8.21 6.12
N ASN A 534 18.70 8.60 6.30
CA ASN A 534 19.80 8.16 5.45
C ASN A 534 20.00 6.65 5.48
N GLN A 535 19.83 6.02 6.65
CA GLN A 535 19.98 4.57 6.78
C GLN A 535 18.74 3.81 6.28
N TYR A 536 17.55 4.20 6.70
CA TYR A 536 16.35 3.38 6.59
C TYR A 536 15.37 3.81 5.50
N VAL A 537 15.47 5.05 4.99
CA VAL A 537 14.60 5.57 3.92
C VAL A 537 15.38 5.71 2.61
N TYR A 538 16.45 6.50 2.62
CA TYR A 538 17.27 6.73 1.42
C TYR A 538 18.26 5.58 1.16
N GLY A 539 18.66 4.88 2.19
CA GLY A 539 19.47 3.66 2.12
C GLY A 539 18.65 2.38 2.26
N ASP A 540 19.35 1.28 2.21
CA ASP A 540 18.85 -0.09 2.32
C ASP A 540 19.09 -0.69 3.72
N GLY A 541 19.35 0.13 4.74
CA GLY A 541 19.75 -0.32 6.07
C GLY A 541 18.71 -1.20 6.76
N MET A 542 19.19 -2.24 7.44
CA MET A 542 18.49 -3.04 8.45
C MET A 542 19.39 -3.25 9.63
N ALA A 543 18.83 -3.30 10.85
CA ALA A 543 19.57 -3.67 12.04
C ALA A 543 19.93 -5.16 12.02
N ASP A 544 21.06 -5.52 12.60
CA ASP A 544 21.52 -6.91 12.78
C ASP A 544 22.45 -6.97 13.99
N PHE A 545 21.92 -7.49 15.09
CA PHE A 545 22.65 -7.64 16.36
C PHE A 545 22.80 -9.13 16.70
N ALA A 546 24.01 -9.62 16.85
CA ALA A 546 24.28 -11.03 17.06
C ALA A 546 25.01 -11.30 18.37
N VAL A 547 24.72 -12.44 18.98
CA VAL A 547 25.60 -13.06 19.97
C VAL A 547 26.66 -13.86 19.21
N GLU A 548 27.87 -13.31 19.16
CA GLU A 548 28.95 -13.90 18.37
C GLU A 548 29.60 -15.11 19.06
N ASN A 549 29.83 -14.98 20.38
CA ASN A 549 30.55 -16.02 21.11
C ASN A 549 30.20 -16.01 22.61
N ILE A 550 30.21 -17.20 23.21
CA ILE A 550 30.14 -17.41 24.65
C ILE A 550 31.28 -18.36 25.02
N GLN A 551 32.21 -17.89 25.88
CA GLN A 551 33.30 -18.69 26.46
C GLN A 551 33.07 -18.80 27.95
N VAL A 552 33.23 -20.00 28.49
CA VAL A 552 33.09 -20.29 29.91
C VAL A 552 34.35 -21.03 30.40
N LYS A 553 34.96 -20.56 31.49
CA LYS A 553 36.13 -21.18 32.10
C LYS A 553 35.89 -21.32 33.61
N PRO A 554 36.07 -22.53 34.17
CA PRO A 554 36.09 -22.68 35.62
C PRO A 554 37.36 -22.05 36.20
N VAL A 555 37.23 -21.39 37.35
CA VAL A 555 38.33 -20.77 38.12
C VAL A 555 38.13 -21.06 39.58
N GLU A 556 39.22 -21.44 40.26
CA GLU A 556 39.20 -21.64 41.70
C GLU A 556 39.49 -20.30 42.40
N LYS A 557 38.59 -19.88 43.30
CA LYS A 557 38.73 -18.67 44.07
C LYS A 557 38.23 -18.91 45.51
N ASP A 558 39.09 -18.66 46.49
CA ASP A 558 38.77 -18.79 47.90
C ASP A 558 38.19 -20.18 48.27
N GLY A 559 38.71 -21.26 47.61
CA GLY A 559 38.26 -22.63 47.82
C GLY A 559 36.90 -22.98 47.23
N GLN A 560 36.34 -22.12 46.36
CA GLN A 560 35.10 -22.35 45.63
C GLN A 560 35.35 -22.32 44.12
N THR A 561 34.72 -23.24 43.42
CA THR A 561 34.72 -23.22 41.94
C THR A 561 33.73 -22.16 41.45
N LEU A 562 34.24 -21.14 40.78
CA LEU A 562 33.48 -20.12 40.08
C LEU A 562 33.66 -20.30 38.57
N TYR A 563 32.82 -19.64 37.77
CA TYR A 563 32.91 -19.65 36.30
C TYR A 563 33.11 -18.21 35.79
N GLU A 564 34.23 -18.01 35.09
CA GLU A 564 34.42 -16.80 34.30
C GLU A 564 33.79 -17.00 32.90
N SER A 565 32.75 -16.25 32.64
CA SER A 565 32.02 -16.29 31.35
C SER A 565 32.25 -15.00 30.58
N SER A 566 32.57 -15.10 29.31
CA SER A 566 32.68 -13.98 28.37
C SER A 566 31.64 -14.11 27.28
N VAL A 567 30.73 -13.13 27.20
CA VAL A 567 29.67 -13.05 26.16
C VAL A 567 30.00 -11.92 25.22
N THR A 568 30.29 -12.23 23.97
CA THR A 568 30.65 -11.24 22.96
C THR A 568 29.46 -11.02 22.03
N LEU A 569 29.03 -9.75 21.89
CA LEU A 569 28.01 -9.30 20.99
C LEU A 569 28.63 -8.47 19.86
N VAL A 570 28.04 -8.55 18.67
CA VAL A 570 28.46 -7.78 17.50
C VAL A 570 27.25 -7.15 16.81
N LYS A 571 27.41 -5.92 16.36
CA LYS A 571 26.50 -5.23 15.44
C LYS A 571 27.02 -5.46 14.02
N LYS A 572 26.19 -6.05 13.18
CA LYS A 572 26.49 -6.36 11.76
C LYS A 572 25.73 -5.46 10.79
N GLY A 573 24.61 -4.90 11.24
CA GLY A 573 23.74 -4.04 10.47
C GLY A 573 23.86 -2.56 10.79
N SER A 574 22.83 -1.83 10.45
CA SER A 574 22.68 -0.38 10.67
C SER A 574 22.58 -0.03 12.15
N ASP A 575 22.81 1.24 12.47
CA ASP A 575 22.71 1.75 13.83
C ASP A 575 21.28 1.73 14.36
N TYR A 576 21.13 1.37 15.62
CA TYR A 576 19.89 1.44 16.38
C TYR A 576 20.17 2.00 17.77
N GLU A 577 19.18 2.60 18.45
CA GLU A 577 19.47 3.35 19.68
C GLU A 577 20.04 2.47 20.78
N LYS A 578 19.23 1.60 21.34
CA LYS A 578 19.64 0.67 22.40
C LYS A 578 18.89 -0.63 22.29
N ILE A 579 19.59 -1.72 22.53
CA ILE A 579 18.99 -3.04 22.52
C ILE A 579 19.09 -3.69 23.89
N PRO A 580 18.05 -4.36 24.38
CA PRO A 580 18.12 -5.18 25.57
C PRO A 580 18.93 -6.44 25.29
N VAL A 581 19.71 -6.86 26.27
CA VAL A 581 20.52 -8.07 26.24
C VAL A 581 20.17 -8.92 27.46
N ARG A 582 19.92 -10.20 27.26
CA ARG A 582 19.64 -11.18 28.30
C ARG A 582 20.75 -12.24 28.32
N ILE A 583 21.36 -12.45 29.46
CA ILE A 583 22.37 -13.50 29.69
C ILE A 583 21.82 -14.40 30.78
N VAL A 584 21.72 -15.69 30.53
CA VAL A 584 21.13 -16.66 31.46
C VAL A 584 22.14 -17.73 31.82
N PHE A 585 22.27 -17.99 33.14
CA PHE A 585 23.12 -19.01 33.72
C PHE A 585 22.39 -20.36 33.81
N GLU A 586 23.13 -21.45 34.02
CA GLU A 586 22.56 -22.79 34.12
C GLU A 586 21.63 -22.99 35.33
N ASP A 587 21.86 -22.24 36.42
CA ASP A 587 21.01 -22.23 37.61
C ASP A 587 19.74 -21.37 37.45
N GLY A 588 19.51 -20.76 36.27
CA GLY A 588 18.39 -19.89 35.98
C GLY A 588 18.60 -18.42 36.37
N HIS A 589 19.74 -18.05 36.94
CA HIS A 589 20.04 -16.63 37.22
C HIS A 589 20.11 -15.83 35.90
N ILE A 590 19.52 -14.63 35.87
CA ILE A 590 19.42 -13.77 34.69
C ILE A 590 20.17 -12.45 34.93
N VAL A 591 21.05 -12.10 34.02
CA VAL A 591 21.66 -10.79 33.94
C VAL A 591 21.11 -10.05 32.74
N ALA A 592 20.41 -8.94 33.00
CA ALA A 592 19.93 -8.03 31.96
C ALA A 592 20.94 -6.89 31.73
N LYS A 593 21.22 -6.55 30.51
CA LYS A 593 22.07 -5.44 30.06
C LYS A 593 21.36 -4.66 28.96
N GLU A 594 21.81 -3.45 28.69
CA GLU A 594 21.50 -2.67 27.52
C GLU A 594 22.80 -2.41 26.75
N TRP A 595 22.73 -2.43 25.44
CA TRP A 595 23.83 -2.12 24.53
C TRP A 595 23.38 -1.14 23.46
N ASP A 596 24.14 -0.05 23.31
CA ASP A 596 23.85 1.00 22.30
C ASP A 596 24.48 0.75 20.93
N GLY A 597 25.20 -0.36 20.74
CA GLY A 597 25.84 -0.69 19.47
C GLY A 597 26.99 0.25 19.04
N SER A 598 27.31 1.29 19.81
CA SER A 598 28.24 2.37 19.41
C SER A 598 29.63 1.88 19.01
N ASN A 599 30.13 0.83 19.67
CA ASN A 599 31.45 0.27 19.40
C ASN A 599 31.46 -0.89 18.41
N GLY A 600 30.31 -1.21 17.76
CA GLY A 600 30.20 -2.35 16.85
C GLY A 600 30.37 -3.72 17.47
N ARG A 601 31.06 -3.81 18.62
CA ARG A 601 31.35 -5.04 19.38
C ARG A 601 31.48 -4.73 20.85
N ILE A 602 30.91 -5.59 21.72
CA ILE A 602 31.09 -5.53 23.19
C ILE A 602 31.27 -6.93 23.73
N THR A 603 32.07 -7.07 24.81
CA THR A 603 32.22 -8.32 25.55
C THR A 603 31.88 -8.09 27.00
N TYR A 604 30.84 -8.76 27.49
CA TYR A 604 30.50 -8.82 28.91
C TYR A 604 31.28 -9.93 29.57
N LYS A 605 32.09 -9.59 30.62
CA LYS A 605 32.78 -10.54 31.45
C LYS A 605 32.02 -10.68 32.77
N LEU A 606 31.67 -11.90 33.12
CA LEU A 606 30.87 -12.24 34.29
C LEU A 606 31.55 -13.35 35.07
N THR A 607 31.66 -13.20 36.41
CA THR A 607 32.16 -14.26 37.31
C THR A 607 31.01 -14.65 38.24
N TYR A 608 30.60 -15.91 38.20
CA TYR A 608 29.47 -16.38 38.99
C TYR A 608 29.65 -17.86 39.39
N SER A 609 28.83 -18.34 40.35
CA SER A 609 28.87 -19.73 40.84
C SER A 609 28.34 -20.77 39.85
N SER A 610 27.60 -20.34 38.81
CA SER A 610 27.08 -21.16 37.75
C SER A 610 27.58 -20.64 36.39
N PRO A 611 27.84 -21.51 35.41
CA PRO A 611 28.28 -21.09 34.08
C PRO A 611 27.13 -20.41 33.29
N VAL A 612 27.45 -19.53 32.32
CA VAL A 612 26.47 -19.00 31.40
C VAL A 612 25.94 -20.14 30.49
N SER A 613 24.62 -20.27 30.42
CA SER A 613 23.94 -21.25 29.60
C SER A 613 23.67 -20.72 28.19
N TRP A 614 23.16 -19.49 28.08
CA TRP A 614 22.89 -18.83 26.82
C TRP A 614 22.80 -17.31 26.96
N ALA A 615 22.89 -16.62 25.83
CA ALA A 615 22.65 -15.19 25.73
C ALA A 615 21.80 -14.86 24.52
N MET A 616 21.08 -13.73 24.62
CA MET A 616 20.20 -13.24 23.54
C MET A 616 20.21 -11.72 23.49
N THR A 617 20.40 -11.15 22.31
CA THR A 617 20.11 -9.76 22.00
C THR A 617 18.64 -9.61 21.66
N ASP A 618 18.04 -8.50 22.02
CA ASP A 618 16.63 -8.17 21.81
C ASP A 618 15.64 -9.33 22.12
N PRO A 619 15.59 -9.81 23.36
CA PRO A 619 14.76 -10.97 23.72
C PRO A 619 13.25 -10.72 23.67
N LEU A 620 12.81 -9.49 23.39
CA LEU A 620 11.41 -9.09 23.27
C LEU A 620 11.06 -8.65 21.86
N TYR A 621 11.98 -8.79 20.91
CA TYR A 621 11.80 -8.38 19.51
C TYR A 621 11.35 -6.93 19.36
N THR A 622 11.98 -6.03 20.10
CA THR A 622 11.68 -4.60 20.11
C THR A 622 12.36 -3.85 18.95
N VAL A 623 13.37 -4.45 18.32
CA VAL A 623 14.07 -3.88 17.16
C VAL A 623 13.31 -4.24 15.88
N VAL A 624 12.31 -3.45 15.53
CA VAL A 624 11.40 -3.74 14.40
C VAL A 624 12.08 -3.79 13.03
N LEU A 625 13.23 -3.12 12.88
CA LEU A 625 14.01 -3.08 11.63
C LEU A 625 15.14 -4.13 11.61
N GLU A 626 15.08 -5.13 12.44
CA GLU A 626 16.00 -6.27 12.40
C GLU A 626 15.40 -7.43 11.60
N ASN A 627 16.11 -7.91 10.58
CA ASN A 627 15.63 -8.99 9.72
C ASN A 627 16.38 -10.31 9.92
N ARG A 628 17.28 -10.43 10.89
CA ARG A 628 18.12 -11.61 11.13
C ARG A 628 18.08 -12.10 12.55
N HIS A 629 16.91 -12.28 13.11
CA HIS A 629 16.70 -12.67 14.51
C HIS A 629 17.36 -13.99 14.95
N MET A 630 17.71 -14.87 14.01
CA MET A 630 18.31 -16.18 14.34
C MET A 630 19.71 -16.09 14.93
N ASN A 631 20.44 -15.02 14.65
CA ASN A 631 21.78 -14.82 15.22
C ASN A 631 21.77 -14.06 16.56
N ASN A 632 20.59 -13.61 17.00
CA ASN A 632 20.40 -12.94 18.28
C ASN A 632 20.62 -13.87 19.47
N PHE A 633 20.48 -15.16 19.29
CA PHE A 633 20.58 -16.16 20.33
C PHE A 633 21.80 -17.08 20.12
N LEU A 634 22.52 -17.36 21.22
CA LEU A 634 23.55 -18.36 21.24
C LEU A 634 23.54 -19.12 22.56
N LYS A 635 23.64 -20.45 22.50
CA LYS A 635 23.80 -21.33 23.65
C LYS A 635 25.28 -21.63 23.87
N ALA A 636 25.75 -21.57 25.11
CA ALA A 636 27.09 -22.01 25.48
C ALA A 636 27.26 -23.54 25.32
N GLY A 637 28.50 -24.00 25.15
CA GLY A 637 28.81 -25.43 25.15
C GLY A 637 28.80 -26.16 23.81
N LEU A 638 28.37 -25.50 22.69
CA LEU A 638 28.57 -26.04 21.33
C LEU A 638 29.99 -25.69 20.85
N ASP A 639 30.64 -26.59 20.17
CA ASP A 639 31.93 -26.34 19.50
C ASP A 639 31.76 -25.32 18.34
N GLU A 640 32.81 -24.56 18.02
CA GLU A 640 32.74 -23.49 17.01
C GLU A 640 32.30 -23.95 15.61
N PRO A 641 32.79 -25.12 15.06
CA PRO A 641 32.30 -25.62 13.81
C PRO A 641 30.83 -26.03 13.81
N SER A 642 30.32 -26.57 14.91
CA SER A 642 28.91 -26.94 15.05
C SER A 642 28.03 -25.68 15.18
N LYS A 643 28.44 -24.67 15.95
CA LYS A 643 27.75 -23.37 16.04
C LYS A 643 27.61 -22.73 14.66
N PHE A 644 28.70 -22.65 13.90
CA PHE A 644 28.71 -22.05 12.57
C PHE A 644 27.81 -22.81 11.59
N ARG A 645 27.89 -24.14 11.54
CA ARG A 645 27.07 -24.97 10.68
C ARG A 645 25.57 -24.84 11.01
N TRP A 646 25.23 -24.88 12.29
CA TRP A 646 23.84 -24.76 12.71
C TRP A 646 23.26 -23.37 12.39
N SER A 647 23.93 -22.30 12.79
CA SER A 647 23.44 -20.95 12.54
C SER A 647 23.26 -20.67 11.04
N MET A 648 24.26 -20.97 10.21
CA MET A 648 24.21 -20.76 8.76
C MET A 648 23.16 -21.64 8.06
N SER A 649 23.06 -22.91 8.44
CA SER A 649 22.14 -23.84 7.79
C SER A 649 20.68 -23.58 8.17
N VAL A 650 20.43 -23.28 9.44
CA VAL A 650 19.07 -22.95 9.92
C VAL A 650 18.63 -21.59 9.39
N THR A 651 19.50 -20.59 9.39
CA THR A 651 19.16 -19.27 8.81
C THR A 651 18.82 -19.40 7.32
N LYS A 652 19.66 -20.09 6.54
CA LYS A 652 19.39 -20.33 5.11
C LYS A 652 18.14 -21.17 4.87
N LEU A 653 17.86 -22.16 5.72
CA LEU A 653 16.66 -22.96 5.63
C LEU A 653 15.41 -22.12 5.89
N ILE A 654 15.46 -21.28 6.93
CA ILE A 654 14.35 -20.40 7.29
C ILE A 654 14.17 -19.30 6.23
N GLU A 655 15.24 -18.67 5.76
CA GLU A 655 15.20 -17.73 4.63
C GLU A 655 14.58 -18.38 3.37
N ALA A 656 14.95 -19.63 3.07
CA ALA A 656 14.39 -20.38 1.95
C ALA A 656 12.90 -20.73 2.15
N ILE A 657 12.51 -21.11 3.38
CA ILE A 657 11.11 -21.42 3.73
C ILE A 657 10.27 -20.14 3.63
N PHE A 658 10.69 -19.04 4.23
CA PHE A 658 9.94 -17.77 4.18
C PHE A 658 9.96 -17.15 2.78
N GLY A 659 11.04 -17.25 2.03
CA GLY A 659 11.09 -16.85 0.62
C GLY A 659 10.19 -17.70 -0.29
N GLY A 660 9.85 -18.93 0.12
CA GLY A 660 8.91 -19.81 -0.58
C GLY A 660 7.44 -19.69 -0.13
N LEU A 661 7.19 -19.12 1.05
CA LEU A 661 5.85 -18.94 1.64
C LEU A 661 5.29 -17.52 1.43
N SER A 662 6.02 -16.61 0.80
CA SER A 662 5.58 -15.25 0.48
C SER A 662 4.65 -15.24 -0.75
N TRP A 663 3.53 -15.99 -0.67
CA TRP A 663 2.44 -16.06 -1.65
C TRP A 663 1.10 -15.90 -0.96
#